data_3ee81b8e881732345053648815c8b54a
#
_entry.id   3ee81b8e881732345053648815c8b54a
#
_cell.length_a   1.000
_cell.length_b   1.000
_cell.length_c   1.000
_cell.angle_alpha   90.00
_cell.angle_beta   90.00
_cell.angle_gamma   90.00
#
_symmetry.space_group_name_H-M   'P 1'
#
loop_
_entity.id
_entity.type
_entity.pdbx_description
1 polymer ?
#
loop_
_entity_poly.entity_id
_entity_poly.type
_entity_poly.pdbx_seq_one_letter_code
_entity_poly.pdbx_strand_id
1 'polypeptide(L)'
;MPSRPYALKPLFVFACILPFLLLPVLSLSSGISGDEPVHLAHAEKVYQYFATHGADRAALNTPETYLKYYGQFADDLSYRIQRLLNSDDPYLIRHLLNALFGALTILFSALIAYHLAGHLAGILAVLFLLLSPVFLGHTFNNIKDIPFALGYVMTLFFLLRFLQLLPQIRLLPIAGMILGTAFSLSVRAGGLLLFPIILTFTAIQGWRLRPHGRTEQNKFGLRLAASLVLIVCLGWLTGILDWPYARLSPVTNTLRALAMMTRYNVSIRQLFDGQLIWSETIPWFYAPKYLLITTPETILSGLLFFLLSFFRLSPFSFRLPAIKKHIPLIAILFSAIFPLLWIIVKHSNLYGGIRHLLFIYPLIVVIAALGWTWIFQRLRGLPMKIAAAGLLAAGCSVPLIHIVRNHPIEYVYFNSASGGLKKAWGNYETDYYYHSLGRAVDWLEKEILTKEPDRHITVASSFPLEPFFLKSTSRPRLVFTPYYQRGEKEWDYGIFPVAYLSPSQLKNGCWPPSGTIHTVRVNGYPVCAIVRREDKNDFYGYQAFMEGRFADAVNGLSGIAGGGGCNETALLYLGWSLRKLGNYERSQELAARLLKIHPESEPAFELSIWNYLDTRATDKARALSEELYRLNPKYPPAGRFLKNVKSDSE
;
A
#
# COMPACT_ATOMS: atom_id res chain seq x y z
N MET A 1 28.67 17.17 -33.08
CA MET A 1 27.69 18.27 -32.94
C MET A 1 26.98 18.05 -31.61
N PRO A 2 26.97 18.97 -30.64
CA PRO A 2 26.11 18.86 -29.48
C PRO A 2 24.65 18.92 -29.98
N SER A 3 23.88 17.90 -29.72
CA SER A 3 22.46 17.83 -30.07
C SER A 3 21.78 19.08 -29.50
N ARG A 4 21.09 19.83 -30.38
CA ARG A 4 20.40 21.07 -30.05
C ARG A 4 19.49 20.85 -28.83
N PRO A 5 19.73 21.51 -27.68
CA PRO A 5 18.96 21.33 -26.46
C PRO A 5 17.46 21.71 -26.60
N TYR A 6 17.13 22.41 -27.70
CA TYR A 6 15.78 22.89 -27.99
C TYR A 6 14.87 21.85 -28.65
N ALA A 7 15.40 20.78 -29.27
CA ALA A 7 14.59 19.80 -29.99
C ALA A 7 13.69 18.95 -29.08
N LEU A 8 14.08 18.71 -27.80
CA LEU A 8 13.32 17.93 -26.85
C LEU A 8 12.35 18.76 -25.98
N LYS A 9 12.38 20.12 -26.08
CA LYS A 9 11.52 20.98 -25.26
C LYS A 9 10.03 20.76 -25.51
N PRO A 10 9.53 20.70 -26.77
CA PRO A 10 8.11 20.44 -27.01
C PRO A 10 7.67 19.06 -26.48
N LEU A 11 8.51 18.02 -26.68
CA LEU A 11 8.23 16.67 -26.17
C LEU A 11 8.21 16.62 -24.65
N PHE A 12 9.09 17.36 -23.98
CA PHE A 12 9.06 17.47 -22.51
C PHE A 12 7.78 18.15 -22.01
N VAL A 13 7.37 19.25 -22.65
CA VAL A 13 6.11 19.92 -22.29
C VAL A 13 4.92 18.99 -22.51
N PHE A 14 4.85 18.31 -23.65
CA PHE A 14 3.81 17.30 -23.90
C PHE A 14 3.82 16.19 -22.86
N ALA A 15 5.00 15.64 -22.55
CA ALA A 15 5.13 14.61 -21.51
C ALA A 15 4.61 15.09 -20.15
N CYS A 16 4.87 16.34 -19.76
CA CYS A 16 4.35 16.91 -18.50
C CYS A 16 2.84 17.11 -18.51
N ILE A 17 2.20 17.35 -19.66
CA ILE A 17 0.73 17.51 -19.77
C ILE A 17 0.03 16.16 -19.79
N LEU A 18 0.63 15.14 -20.39
CA LEU A 18 0.03 13.82 -20.59
C LEU A 18 -0.58 13.19 -19.32
N PRO A 19 0.05 13.21 -18.13
CA PRO A 19 -0.54 12.67 -16.90
C PRO A 19 -1.86 13.33 -16.52
N PHE A 20 -2.03 14.65 -16.76
CA PHE A 20 -3.26 15.38 -16.43
C PHE A 20 -4.44 15.03 -17.35
N LEU A 21 -4.17 14.47 -18.53
CA LEU A 21 -5.19 13.99 -19.45
C LEU A 21 -5.48 12.49 -19.20
N LEU A 22 -4.45 11.70 -18.95
CA LEU A 22 -4.54 10.24 -18.90
C LEU A 22 -5.06 9.75 -17.55
N LEU A 23 -4.51 10.24 -16.42
CA LEU A 23 -4.83 9.69 -15.11
C LEU A 23 -6.29 9.91 -14.69
N PRO A 24 -6.91 11.09 -14.90
CA PRO A 24 -8.34 11.25 -14.62
C PRO A 24 -9.23 10.29 -15.42
N VAL A 25 -8.90 10.05 -16.69
CA VAL A 25 -9.67 9.10 -17.52
C VAL A 25 -9.54 7.67 -17.01
N LEU A 26 -8.32 7.23 -16.69
CA LEU A 26 -8.09 5.89 -16.13
C LEU A 26 -8.75 5.73 -14.75
N SER A 27 -8.79 6.78 -13.94
CA SER A 27 -9.39 6.72 -12.60
C SER A 27 -10.90 6.45 -12.60
N LEU A 28 -11.60 6.70 -13.72
CA LEU A 28 -13.05 6.45 -13.84
C LEU A 28 -13.42 4.96 -13.73
N SER A 29 -12.50 4.07 -14.05
CA SER A 29 -12.68 2.61 -13.94
C SER A 29 -11.98 2.01 -12.72
N SER A 30 -11.40 2.84 -11.85
CA SER A 30 -10.74 2.38 -10.63
C SER A 30 -11.71 1.70 -9.67
N GLY A 31 -11.25 0.61 -9.05
CA GLY A 31 -11.96 -0.02 -7.94
C GLY A 31 -11.87 0.81 -6.65
N ILE A 32 -12.78 0.54 -5.72
CA ILE A 32 -12.74 1.10 -4.37
C ILE A 32 -11.69 0.31 -3.57
N SER A 33 -10.74 1.02 -2.96
CA SER A 33 -9.72 0.38 -2.12
C SER A 33 -10.24 0.05 -0.72
N GLY A 34 -9.55 -0.88 -0.05
CA GLY A 34 -9.93 -1.30 1.29
C GLY A 34 -9.96 -0.20 2.34
N ASP A 35 -9.17 0.84 2.16
CA ASP A 35 -9.09 1.95 3.11
C ASP A 35 -10.17 3.03 2.87
N GLU A 36 -10.67 3.19 1.64
CA GLU A 36 -11.52 4.31 1.26
C GLU A 36 -12.83 4.44 2.05
N PRO A 37 -13.60 3.36 2.32
CA PRO A 37 -14.83 3.50 3.10
C PRO A 37 -14.60 4.07 4.50
N VAL A 38 -13.54 3.64 5.17
CA VAL A 38 -13.18 4.10 6.52
C VAL A 38 -12.71 5.56 6.49
N HIS A 39 -11.94 5.93 5.47
CA HIS A 39 -11.50 7.31 5.27
C HIS A 39 -12.64 8.25 4.91
N LEU A 40 -13.58 7.81 4.09
CA LEU A 40 -14.78 8.60 3.74
C LEU A 40 -15.64 8.88 4.97
N ALA A 41 -15.91 7.85 5.78
CA ALA A 41 -16.66 8.01 7.02
C ALA A 41 -15.95 8.94 8.03
N HIS A 42 -14.61 8.93 8.05
CA HIS A 42 -13.85 9.84 8.89
C HIS A 42 -13.85 11.28 8.34
N ALA A 43 -13.78 11.46 7.02
CA ALA A 43 -13.86 12.78 6.39
C ALA A 43 -15.17 13.49 6.72
N GLU A 44 -16.28 12.76 6.76
CA GLU A 44 -17.57 13.28 7.22
C GLU A 44 -17.49 13.80 8.66
N LYS A 45 -16.90 13.03 9.58
CA LYS A 45 -16.71 13.46 10.98
C LYS A 45 -15.84 14.72 11.09
N VAL A 46 -14.80 14.82 10.26
CA VAL A 46 -13.92 16.01 10.20
C VAL A 46 -14.70 17.22 9.68
N TYR A 47 -15.47 17.05 8.62
CA TYR A 47 -16.35 18.09 8.11
C TYR A 47 -17.32 18.59 9.18
N GLN A 48 -18.00 17.69 9.92
CA GLN A 48 -18.92 18.05 11.01
C GLN A 48 -18.21 18.77 12.15
N TYR A 49 -17.01 18.37 12.51
CA TYR A 49 -16.19 19.09 13.50
C TYR A 49 -16.00 20.56 13.11
N PHE A 50 -15.67 20.85 11.85
CA PHE A 50 -15.51 22.24 11.40
C PHE A 50 -16.83 22.97 11.20
N ALA A 51 -17.86 22.30 10.67
CA ALA A 51 -19.18 22.88 10.47
C ALA A 51 -19.87 23.29 11.78
N THR A 52 -19.60 22.56 12.86
CA THR A 52 -20.14 22.83 14.21
C THR A 52 -19.18 23.64 15.11
N HIS A 53 -18.09 24.20 14.55
CA HIS A 53 -17.05 24.93 15.28
C HIS A 53 -16.46 24.13 16.46
N GLY A 54 -16.36 22.79 16.32
CA GLY A 54 -15.81 21.88 17.32
C GLY A 54 -16.80 21.39 18.38
N ALA A 55 -18.10 21.66 18.23
CA ALA A 55 -19.13 21.08 19.10
C ALA A 55 -19.27 19.56 18.86
N ASP A 56 -19.27 19.11 17.61
CA ASP A 56 -19.14 17.69 17.28
C ASP A 56 -17.66 17.28 17.39
N ARG A 57 -17.37 16.32 18.27
CA ARG A 57 -16.02 15.81 18.53
C ARG A 57 -15.79 14.37 18.03
N ALA A 58 -16.67 13.83 17.20
CA ALA A 58 -16.56 12.46 16.70
C ALA A 58 -15.24 12.20 15.94
N ALA A 59 -14.71 13.23 15.24
CA ALA A 59 -13.40 13.16 14.57
C ALA A 59 -12.21 12.93 15.52
N LEU A 60 -12.35 13.27 16.80
CA LEU A 60 -11.31 13.11 17.83
C LEU A 60 -11.36 11.75 18.52
N ASN A 61 -12.47 11.01 18.35
CA ASN A 61 -12.68 9.70 18.97
C ASN A 61 -12.62 8.59 17.92
N THR A 62 -11.42 8.05 17.67
CA THR A 62 -11.17 7.02 16.65
C THR A 62 -10.34 5.88 17.23
N PRO A 63 -10.83 5.15 18.26
CA PRO A 63 -10.04 4.13 18.96
C PRO A 63 -9.65 2.96 18.07
N GLU A 64 -10.51 2.59 17.11
CA GLU A 64 -10.31 1.43 16.23
C GLU A 64 -9.44 1.73 15.02
N THR A 65 -9.54 2.96 14.48
CA THR A 65 -8.89 3.32 13.20
C THR A 65 -7.65 4.17 13.37
N TYR A 66 -7.46 4.80 14.53
CA TYR A 66 -6.38 5.76 14.79
C TYR A 66 -6.35 6.96 13.82
N LEU A 67 -7.40 7.20 13.02
CA LEU A 67 -7.42 8.22 11.96
C LEU A 67 -7.27 9.65 12.49
N LYS A 68 -7.60 9.92 13.75
CA LYS A 68 -7.33 11.23 14.37
C LYS A 68 -5.85 11.65 14.34
N TYR A 69 -4.92 10.69 14.26
CA TYR A 69 -3.48 10.96 14.20
C TYR A 69 -2.96 11.25 12.79
N TYR A 70 -3.83 11.20 11.78
CA TYR A 70 -3.52 11.58 10.41
C TYR A 70 -4.02 12.99 10.11
N GLY A 71 -3.31 13.72 9.25
CA GLY A 71 -3.85 14.92 8.62
C GLY A 71 -5.00 14.55 7.68
N GLN A 72 -5.97 15.44 7.52
CA GLN A 72 -7.24 15.13 6.86
C GLN A 72 -7.49 15.93 5.58
N PHE A 73 -6.55 16.80 5.16
CA PHE A 73 -6.78 17.73 4.06
C PHE A 73 -7.29 17.08 2.78
N ALA A 74 -6.65 16.00 2.30
CA ALA A 74 -7.03 15.36 1.05
C ALA A 74 -8.41 14.68 1.15
N ASP A 75 -8.70 14.04 2.28
CA ASP A 75 -9.99 13.40 2.56
C ASP A 75 -11.11 14.45 2.70
N ASP A 76 -10.87 15.49 3.50
CA ASP A 76 -11.85 16.56 3.75
C ASP A 76 -12.13 17.38 2.49
N LEU A 77 -11.09 17.70 1.70
CA LEU A 77 -11.25 18.36 0.40
C LEU A 77 -12.16 17.57 -0.52
N SER A 78 -11.94 16.24 -0.63
CA SER A 78 -12.77 15.38 -1.48
C SER A 78 -14.23 15.37 -1.01
N TYR A 79 -14.46 15.29 0.29
CA TYR A 79 -15.79 15.29 0.87
C TYR A 79 -16.50 16.63 0.67
N ARG A 80 -15.80 17.78 0.86
CA ARG A 80 -16.35 19.12 0.59
C ARG A 80 -16.74 19.31 -0.88
N ILE A 81 -15.89 18.87 -1.81
CA ILE A 81 -16.19 18.95 -3.24
C ILE A 81 -17.41 18.09 -3.58
N GLN A 82 -17.47 16.86 -3.07
CA GLN A 82 -18.63 15.98 -3.24
C GLN A 82 -19.92 16.66 -2.80
N ARG A 83 -19.93 17.27 -1.60
CA ARG A 83 -21.09 17.99 -1.10
C ARG A 83 -21.44 19.24 -1.93
N LEU A 84 -20.42 19.99 -2.37
CA LEU A 84 -20.63 21.18 -3.20
C LEU A 84 -21.25 20.84 -4.55
N LEU A 85 -20.84 19.70 -5.13
CA LEU A 85 -21.36 19.22 -6.42
C LEU A 85 -22.64 18.39 -6.28
N ASN A 86 -23.13 18.14 -5.06
CA ASN A 86 -24.24 17.21 -4.76
C ASN A 86 -24.08 15.86 -5.47
N SER A 87 -22.84 15.31 -5.47
CA SER A 87 -22.54 14.06 -6.15
C SER A 87 -23.00 12.87 -5.30
N ASP A 88 -23.77 11.96 -5.91
CA ASP A 88 -24.18 10.69 -5.31
C ASP A 88 -23.04 9.66 -5.25
N ASP A 89 -21.93 9.92 -5.96
CA ASP A 89 -20.75 9.07 -5.99
C ASP A 89 -19.55 9.73 -5.27
N PRO A 90 -19.34 9.42 -3.99
CA PRO A 90 -18.21 9.97 -3.25
C PRO A 90 -16.87 9.43 -3.73
N TYR A 91 -16.83 8.21 -4.27
CA TYR A 91 -15.58 7.58 -4.72
C TYR A 91 -15.10 8.19 -6.03
N LEU A 92 -15.99 8.56 -6.96
CA LEU A 92 -15.60 9.22 -8.20
C LEU A 92 -14.81 10.52 -7.93
N ILE A 93 -15.31 11.36 -7.03
CA ILE A 93 -14.61 12.62 -6.68
C ILE A 93 -13.24 12.34 -6.05
N ARG A 94 -13.16 11.32 -5.17
CA ARG A 94 -11.90 10.90 -4.54
C ARG A 94 -10.89 10.40 -5.57
N HIS A 95 -11.33 9.57 -6.51
CA HIS A 95 -10.47 9.02 -7.56
C HIS A 95 -9.95 10.11 -8.50
N LEU A 96 -10.81 11.04 -8.94
CA LEU A 96 -10.41 12.17 -9.79
C LEU A 96 -9.39 13.08 -9.09
N LEU A 97 -9.61 13.40 -7.81
CA LEU A 97 -8.67 14.20 -7.03
C LEU A 97 -7.34 13.46 -6.82
N ASN A 98 -7.40 12.17 -6.52
CA ASN A 98 -6.18 11.40 -6.33
C ASN A 98 -5.38 11.25 -7.62
N ALA A 99 -6.04 11.08 -8.77
CA ALA A 99 -5.44 11.11 -10.09
C ALA A 99 -4.75 12.46 -10.38
N LEU A 100 -5.36 13.58 -9.98
CA LEU A 100 -4.74 14.91 -10.08
C LEU A 100 -3.50 15.03 -9.18
N PHE A 101 -3.55 14.54 -7.95
CA PHE A 101 -2.39 14.49 -7.06
C PHE A 101 -1.27 13.62 -7.64
N GLY A 102 -1.62 12.48 -8.25
CA GLY A 102 -0.69 11.63 -8.98
C GLY A 102 -0.02 12.36 -10.16
N ALA A 103 -0.81 13.07 -10.98
CA ALA A 103 -0.30 13.85 -12.10
C ALA A 103 0.66 14.97 -11.65
N LEU A 104 0.32 15.68 -10.57
CA LEU A 104 1.20 16.68 -9.96
C LEU A 104 2.48 16.05 -9.39
N THR A 105 2.40 14.87 -8.79
CA THR A 105 3.57 14.12 -8.30
C THR A 105 4.52 13.80 -9.46
N ILE A 106 3.99 13.32 -10.58
CA ILE A 106 4.75 13.06 -11.80
C ILE A 106 5.38 14.35 -12.34
N LEU A 107 4.62 15.45 -12.40
CA LEU A 107 5.12 16.75 -12.87
C LEU A 107 6.31 17.24 -12.03
N PHE A 108 6.20 17.29 -10.70
CA PHE A 108 7.30 17.76 -9.85
C PHE A 108 8.50 16.83 -9.92
N SER A 109 8.31 15.52 -10.06
CA SER A 109 9.40 14.57 -10.28
C SER A 109 10.12 14.81 -11.61
N ALA A 110 9.36 15.05 -12.68
CA ALA A 110 9.91 15.41 -13.99
C ALA A 110 10.69 16.74 -13.95
N LEU A 111 10.19 17.73 -13.21
CA LEU A 111 10.87 19.01 -13.02
C LEU A 111 12.17 18.85 -12.21
N ILE A 112 12.21 17.99 -11.18
CA ILE A 112 13.45 17.66 -10.47
C ILE A 112 14.46 17.04 -11.45
N ALA A 113 14.05 16.00 -12.20
CA ALA A 113 14.91 15.33 -13.18
C ALA A 113 15.42 16.31 -14.27
N TYR A 114 14.54 17.17 -14.78
CA TYR A 114 14.88 18.22 -15.75
C TYR A 114 15.94 19.18 -15.21
N HIS A 115 15.77 19.68 -13.98
CA HIS A 115 16.74 20.62 -13.39
C HIS A 115 18.07 19.97 -13.03
N LEU A 116 18.11 18.66 -12.85
CA LEU A 116 19.36 17.93 -12.58
C LEU A 116 20.09 17.52 -13.87
N ALA A 117 19.39 17.09 -14.93
CA ALA A 117 20.03 16.51 -16.12
C ALA A 117 19.34 16.85 -17.47
N GLY A 118 18.42 17.83 -17.50
CA GLY A 118 17.81 18.36 -18.72
C GLY A 118 16.57 17.61 -19.21
N HIS A 119 16.07 17.99 -20.39
CA HIS A 119 14.78 17.56 -20.92
C HIS A 119 14.62 16.04 -21.02
N LEU A 120 15.65 15.30 -21.44
CA LEU A 120 15.59 13.84 -21.55
C LEU A 120 15.33 13.18 -20.19
N ALA A 121 16.00 13.63 -19.14
CA ALA A 121 15.79 13.12 -17.79
C ALA A 121 14.34 13.37 -17.32
N GLY A 122 13.80 14.56 -17.60
CA GLY A 122 12.40 14.86 -17.28
C GLY A 122 11.41 13.99 -18.04
N ILE A 123 11.60 13.76 -19.34
CA ILE A 123 10.77 12.88 -20.17
C ILE A 123 10.82 11.43 -19.61
N LEU A 124 12.02 10.93 -19.31
CA LEU A 124 12.20 9.59 -18.76
C LEU A 124 11.54 9.43 -17.38
N ALA A 125 11.59 10.46 -16.53
CA ALA A 125 10.91 10.43 -15.24
C ALA A 125 9.38 10.31 -15.38
N VAL A 126 8.77 11.07 -16.32
CA VAL A 126 7.34 10.92 -16.64
C VAL A 126 7.04 9.52 -17.14
N LEU A 127 7.79 9.05 -18.16
CA LEU A 127 7.60 7.73 -18.76
C LEU A 127 7.68 6.61 -17.71
N PHE A 128 8.70 6.64 -16.87
CA PHE A 128 8.93 5.61 -15.87
C PHE A 128 7.88 5.61 -14.77
N LEU A 129 7.38 6.76 -14.32
CA LEU A 129 6.29 6.83 -13.34
C LEU A 129 4.97 6.35 -13.93
N LEU A 130 4.64 6.73 -15.18
CA LEU A 130 3.45 6.21 -15.86
C LEU A 130 3.53 4.71 -16.14
N LEU A 131 4.74 4.17 -16.33
CA LEU A 131 4.99 2.74 -16.54
C LEU A 131 5.41 2.00 -15.27
N SER A 132 5.18 2.57 -14.09
CA SER A 132 5.34 1.89 -12.82
C SER A 132 3.99 1.37 -12.32
N PRO A 133 3.62 0.09 -12.56
CA PRO A 133 2.25 -0.38 -12.33
C PRO A 133 1.79 -0.21 -10.90
N VAL A 134 2.66 -0.45 -9.90
CA VAL A 134 2.33 -0.26 -8.49
C VAL A 134 2.07 1.21 -8.17
N PHE A 135 2.94 2.13 -8.60
CA PHE A 135 2.73 3.56 -8.40
C PHE A 135 1.47 4.05 -9.10
N LEU A 136 1.29 3.65 -10.38
CA LEU A 136 0.15 4.04 -11.20
C LEU A 136 -1.18 3.62 -10.57
N GLY A 137 -1.31 2.34 -10.16
CA GLY A 137 -2.55 1.84 -9.56
C GLY A 137 -2.92 2.58 -8.27
N HIS A 138 -1.92 2.95 -7.47
CA HIS A 138 -2.17 3.78 -6.29
C HIS A 138 -2.56 5.23 -6.60
N THR A 139 -2.23 5.77 -7.81
CA THR A 139 -2.63 7.15 -8.16
C THR A 139 -4.13 7.32 -8.32
N PHE A 140 -4.92 6.24 -8.38
CA PHE A 140 -6.36 6.34 -8.60
C PHE A 140 -7.16 6.43 -7.31
N ASN A 141 -6.79 5.70 -6.26
CA ASN A 141 -7.65 5.53 -5.08
C ASN A 141 -6.90 5.54 -3.72
N ASN A 142 -5.59 5.78 -3.71
CA ASN A 142 -4.83 5.88 -2.46
C ASN A 142 -4.67 7.33 -2.03
N ILE A 143 -5.72 7.89 -1.42
CA ILE A 143 -5.80 9.30 -1.02
C ILE A 143 -4.94 9.66 0.21
N LYS A 144 -4.07 8.77 0.67
CA LYS A 144 -3.08 9.03 1.73
C LYS A 144 -1.66 9.06 1.19
N ASP A 145 -1.24 7.98 0.51
CA ASP A 145 0.16 7.84 0.14
C ASP A 145 0.53 8.71 -1.06
N ILE A 146 -0.39 8.90 -2.02
CA ILE A 146 -0.15 9.72 -3.20
C ILE A 146 -0.15 11.22 -2.89
N PRO A 147 -1.13 11.77 -2.13
CA PRO A 147 -1.04 13.17 -1.71
C PRO A 147 0.20 13.45 -0.84
N PHE A 148 0.58 12.52 0.03
CA PHE A 148 1.81 12.64 0.80
C PHE A 148 3.05 12.67 -0.12
N ALA A 149 3.11 11.81 -1.14
CA ALA A 149 4.17 11.82 -2.15
C ALA A 149 4.22 13.15 -2.91
N LEU A 150 3.07 13.72 -3.27
CA LEU A 150 3.00 15.04 -3.91
C LEU A 150 3.66 16.12 -3.04
N GLY A 151 3.22 16.27 -1.80
CA GLY A 151 3.78 17.27 -0.90
C GLY A 151 5.28 17.09 -0.69
N TYR A 152 5.73 15.84 -0.61
CA TYR A 152 7.14 15.49 -0.44
C TYR A 152 7.98 15.90 -1.66
N VAL A 153 7.62 15.48 -2.87
CA VAL A 153 8.39 15.83 -4.09
C VAL A 153 8.27 17.31 -4.45
N MET A 154 7.12 17.93 -4.21
CA MET A 154 6.92 19.38 -4.41
C MET A 154 7.87 20.18 -3.52
N THR A 155 7.95 19.84 -2.24
CA THR A 155 8.90 20.48 -1.30
C THR A 155 10.34 20.34 -1.79
N LEU A 156 10.72 19.13 -2.20
CA LEU A 156 12.09 18.85 -2.65
C LEU A 156 12.41 19.54 -3.99
N PHE A 157 11.45 19.68 -4.89
CA PHE A 157 11.61 20.49 -6.09
C PHE A 157 11.93 21.95 -5.76
N PHE A 158 11.14 22.56 -4.86
CA PHE A 158 11.38 23.94 -4.48
C PHE A 158 12.63 24.12 -3.62
N LEU A 159 12.99 23.13 -2.81
CA LEU A 159 14.30 23.11 -2.12
C LEU A 159 15.44 23.06 -3.14
N LEU A 160 15.39 22.16 -4.14
CA LEU A 160 16.37 22.10 -5.24
C LEU A 160 16.53 23.47 -5.90
N ARG A 161 15.41 24.12 -6.26
CA ARG A 161 15.40 25.44 -6.87
C ARG A 161 15.99 26.51 -5.95
N PHE A 162 15.65 26.49 -4.68
CA PHE A 162 16.17 27.41 -3.68
C PHE A 162 17.69 27.28 -3.54
N LEU A 163 18.19 26.05 -3.38
CA LEU A 163 19.63 25.77 -3.28
C LEU A 163 20.43 26.18 -4.52
N GLN A 164 19.84 26.05 -5.73
CA GLN A 164 20.46 26.47 -6.98
C GLN A 164 20.53 28.00 -7.14
N LEU A 165 19.56 28.74 -6.59
CA LEU A 165 19.45 30.18 -6.69
C LEU A 165 20.30 30.95 -5.66
N LEU A 166 20.69 30.28 -4.54
CA LEU A 166 21.55 30.91 -3.53
C LEU A 166 22.84 31.45 -4.14
N PRO A 167 23.31 32.65 -3.74
CA PRO A 167 22.87 33.47 -2.59
C PRO A 167 21.65 34.37 -2.85
N GLN A 168 21.03 34.32 -4.03
CA GLN A 168 19.81 35.08 -4.34
C GLN A 168 18.60 34.38 -3.67
N ILE A 169 18.05 35.02 -2.66
CA ILE A 169 16.84 34.55 -1.96
C ILE A 169 15.61 35.03 -2.72
N ARG A 170 14.83 34.11 -3.30
CA ARG A 170 13.61 34.41 -4.08
C ARG A 170 12.38 33.84 -3.36
N LEU A 171 11.24 34.57 -3.45
CA LEU A 171 10.00 34.22 -2.76
C LEU A 171 9.34 32.96 -3.30
N LEU A 172 9.38 32.71 -4.62
CA LEU A 172 8.70 31.58 -5.24
C LEU A 172 9.16 30.22 -4.69
N PRO A 173 10.48 29.90 -4.56
CA PRO A 173 10.89 28.66 -3.90
C PRO A 173 10.48 28.59 -2.42
N ILE A 174 10.49 29.72 -1.69
CA ILE A 174 10.06 29.77 -0.30
C ILE A 174 8.56 29.41 -0.19
N ALA A 175 7.72 30.07 -0.97
CA ALA A 175 6.28 29.79 -1.02
C ALA A 175 6.00 28.35 -1.42
N GLY A 176 6.73 27.83 -2.40
CA GLY A 176 6.61 26.43 -2.81
C GLY A 176 7.01 25.43 -1.73
N MET A 177 8.06 25.71 -0.94
CA MET A 177 8.43 24.89 0.22
C MET A 177 7.38 24.97 1.33
N ILE A 178 6.80 26.14 1.60
CA ILE A 178 5.70 26.32 2.56
C ILE A 178 4.50 25.47 2.14
N LEU A 179 4.05 25.59 0.88
CA LEU A 179 2.92 24.84 0.36
C LEU A 179 3.18 23.34 0.35
N GLY A 180 4.35 22.89 -0.07
CA GLY A 180 4.70 21.46 -0.12
C GLY A 180 4.81 20.83 1.27
N THR A 181 5.46 21.51 2.23
CA THR A 181 5.55 21.04 3.63
C THR A 181 4.18 21.04 4.30
N ALA A 182 3.37 22.08 4.08
CA ALA A 182 2.00 22.17 4.59
C ALA A 182 1.16 21.02 4.03
N PHE A 183 1.23 20.77 2.72
CA PHE A 183 0.49 19.69 2.07
C PHE A 183 0.92 18.30 2.59
N SER A 184 2.23 18.05 2.72
CA SER A 184 2.72 16.80 3.33
C SER A 184 2.21 16.61 4.76
N LEU A 185 2.34 17.63 5.59
CA LEU A 185 1.96 17.58 6.99
C LEU A 185 0.44 17.43 7.16
N SER A 186 -0.34 18.07 6.29
CA SER A 186 -1.81 17.97 6.29
C SER A 186 -2.36 16.60 5.89
N VAL A 187 -1.49 15.68 5.45
CA VAL A 187 -1.83 14.28 5.15
C VAL A 187 -1.24 13.33 6.18
N ARG A 188 0.04 13.51 6.54
CA ARG A 188 0.74 12.63 7.49
C ARG A 188 1.73 13.43 8.34
N ALA A 189 1.80 13.12 9.64
CA ALA A 189 2.80 13.68 10.55
C ALA A 189 4.25 13.46 10.06
N GLY A 190 4.49 12.45 9.22
CA GLY A 190 5.77 12.22 8.54
C GLY A 190 6.27 13.41 7.70
N GLY A 191 5.40 14.35 7.34
CA GLY A 191 5.77 15.63 6.70
C GLY A 191 6.73 16.48 7.53
N LEU A 192 6.77 16.28 8.86
CA LEU A 192 7.76 16.91 9.73
C LEU A 192 9.21 16.59 9.37
N LEU A 193 9.46 15.45 8.69
CA LEU A 193 10.78 15.06 8.21
C LEU A 193 11.37 16.06 7.19
N LEU A 194 10.53 16.80 6.48
CA LEU A 194 10.97 17.78 5.50
C LEU A 194 11.67 18.99 6.12
N PHE A 195 11.26 19.41 7.33
CA PHE A 195 11.88 20.56 7.98
C PHE A 195 13.38 20.36 8.28
N PRO A 196 13.84 19.28 8.95
CA PRO A 196 15.27 19.08 9.13
C PRO A 196 16.04 18.92 7.81
N ILE A 197 15.44 18.35 6.76
CA ILE A 197 16.05 18.27 5.44
C ILE A 197 16.28 19.69 4.87
N ILE A 198 15.24 20.54 4.87
CA ILE A 198 15.31 21.92 4.41
C ILE A 198 16.38 22.70 5.20
N LEU A 199 16.32 22.64 6.53
CA LEU A 199 17.24 23.35 7.41
C LEU A 199 18.69 22.95 7.15
N THR A 200 18.98 21.64 7.12
CA THR A 200 20.33 21.10 6.95
C THR A 200 20.95 21.50 5.61
N PHE A 201 20.25 21.22 4.50
CA PHE A 201 20.80 21.48 3.17
C PHE A 201 20.87 22.97 2.85
N THR A 202 19.93 23.76 3.36
CA THR A 202 19.97 25.23 3.23
C THR A 202 21.11 25.82 4.03
N ALA A 203 21.33 25.37 5.28
CA ALA A 203 22.45 25.83 6.10
C ALA A 203 23.81 25.50 5.46
N ILE A 204 23.98 24.25 4.98
CA ILE A 204 25.22 23.81 4.31
C ILE A 204 25.48 24.66 3.05
N GLN A 205 24.48 24.84 2.20
CA GLN A 205 24.63 25.59 0.94
C GLN A 205 24.80 27.09 1.21
N GLY A 206 24.05 27.65 2.16
CA GLY A 206 24.13 29.05 2.57
C GLY A 206 25.49 29.40 3.17
N TRP A 207 26.02 28.57 4.07
CA TRP A 207 27.37 28.76 4.63
C TRP A 207 28.44 28.74 3.54
N ARG A 208 28.29 27.87 2.55
CA ARG A 208 29.24 27.72 1.45
C ARG A 208 29.20 28.88 0.46
N LEU A 209 28.02 29.42 0.16
CA LEU A 209 27.79 30.48 -0.83
C LEU A 209 27.66 31.88 -0.19
N ARG A 210 28.04 32.00 1.10
CA ARG A 210 27.99 33.29 1.79
C ARG A 210 28.78 34.37 1.02
N PRO A 211 28.25 35.58 0.88
CA PRO A 211 28.93 36.70 0.26
C PRO A 211 30.24 37.09 0.97
N HIS A 212 31.09 37.80 0.28
CA HIS A 212 32.27 38.37 0.92
C HIS A 212 31.90 39.68 1.65
N GLY A 213 32.61 39.95 2.77
CA GLY A 213 32.40 41.15 3.61
C GLY A 213 31.38 40.92 4.73
N ARG A 214 31.74 41.36 5.95
CA ARG A 214 30.98 41.07 7.18
C ARG A 214 29.53 41.61 7.13
N THR A 215 29.32 42.79 6.58
CA THR A 215 27.99 43.41 6.47
C THR A 215 27.06 42.61 5.55
N GLU A 216 27.55 42.21 4.37
CA GLU A 216 26.77 41.46 3.40
C GLU A 216 26.52 40.00 3.89
N GLN A 217 27.49 39.43 4.60
CA GLN A 217 27.30 38.13 5.27
C GLN A 217 26.19 38.20 6.31
N ASN A 218 26.15 39.22 7.16
CA ASN A 218 25.13 39.41 8.20
C ASN A 218 23.74 39.61 7.57
N LYS A 219 23.61 40.44 6.52
CA LYS A 219 22.37 40.67 5.79
C LYS A 219 21.87 39.37 5.14
N PHE A 220 22.75 38.63 4.48
CA PHE A 220 22.44 37.36 3.85
C PHE A 220 22.02 36.32 4.92
N GLY A 221 22.78 36.18 6.00
CA GLY A 221 22.48 35.26 7.10
C GLY A 221 21.11 35.56 7.73
N LEU A 222 20.81 36.83 8.00
CA LEU A 222 19.52 37.25 8.55
C LEU A 222 18.35 36.91 7.59
N ARG A 223 18.48 37.21 6.30
CA ARG A 223 17.46 36.89 5.28
C ARG A 223 17.25 35.38 5.16
N LEU A 224 18.35 34.61 5.19
CA LEU A 224 18.28 33.14 5.12
C LEU A 224 17.58 32.58 6.35
N ALA A 225 17.96 33.03 7.54
CA ALA A 225 17.32 32.62 8.79
C ALA A 225 15.83 32.97 8.83
N ALA A 226 15.47 34.21 8.43
CA ALA A 226 14.08 34.64 8.32
C ALA A 226 13.27 33.76 7.35
N SER A 227 13.87 33.41 6.20
CA SER A 227 13.24 32.50 5.22
C SER A 227 12.99 31.12 5.83
N LEU A 228 13.94 30.55 6.57
CA LEU A 228 13.81 29.25 7.22
C LEU A 228 12.75 29.27 8.32
N VAL A 229 12.73 30.30 9.16
CA VAL A 229 11.68 30.49 10.17
C VAL A 229 10.32 30.57 9.51
N LEU A 230 10.18 31.35 8.43
CA LEU A 230 8.94 31.50 7.69
C LEU A 230 8.46 30.16 7.12
N ILE A 231 9.35 29.37 6.51
CA ILE A 231 9.02 28.05 5.95
C ILE A 231 8.55 27.09 7.06
N VAL A 232 9.26 27.03 8.18
CA VAL A 232 8.90 26.15 9.28
C VAL A 232 7.58 26.59 9.93
N CYS A 233 7.44 27.86 10.27
CA CYS A 233 6.24 28.35 10.95
C CYS A 233 4.99 28.26 10.06
N LEU A 234 5.05 28.81 8.85
CA LEU A 234 3.89 28.80 7.95
C LEU A 234 3.59 27.40 7.43
N GLY A 235 4.62 26.61 7.09
CA GLY A 235 4.42 25.22 6.65
C GLY A 235 3.76 24.36 7.73
N TRP A 236 4.19 24.55 9.00
CA TRP A 236 3.57 23.85 10.12
C TRP A 236 2.14 24.32 10.37
N LEU A 237 1.95 25.64 10.57
CA LEU A 237 0.63 26.20 10.91
C LEU A 237 -0.41 25.91 9.83
N THR A 238 -0.04 26.08 8.55
CA THR A 238 -0.93 25.77 7.42
C THR A 238 -1.20 24.27 7.32
N GLY A 239 -0.19 23.44 7.58
CA GLY A 239 -0.33 21.97 7.49
C GLY A 239 -1.25 21.35 8.53
N ILE A 240 -1.57 22.05 9.62
CA ILE A 240 -2.49 21.55 10.65
C ILE A 240 -3.90 22.16 10.58
N LEU A 241 -4.19 23.03 9.60
CA LEU A 241 -5.47 23.76 9.54
C LEU A 241 -6.69 22.81 9.44
N ASP A 242 -6.61 21.77 8.62
CA ASP A 242 -7.68 20.78 8.45
C ASP A 242 -7.47 19.51 9.29
N TRP A 243 -6.72 19.62 10.37
CA TRP A 243 -6.42 18.51 11.26
C TRP A 243 -6.91 18.77 12.69
N PRO A 244 -8.15 18.36 13.05
CA PRO A 244 -8.77 18.67 14.33
C PRO A 244 -7.91 18.33 15.54
N TYR A 245 -7.30 17.13 15.55
CA TYR A 245 -6.47 16.68 16.66
C TYR A 245 -5.22 17.56 16.87
N ALA A 246 -4.52 17.89 15.78
CA ALA A 246 -3.33 18.73 15.85
C ALA A 246 -3.68 20.17 16.29
N ARG A 247 -4.83 20.71 15.88
CA ARG A 247 -5.28 22.06 16.27
C ARG A 247 -5.50 22.23 17.76
N LEU A 248 -5.90 21.18 18.48
CA LEU A 248 -6.09 21.26 19.95
C LEU A 248 -4.81 21.55 20.70
N SER A 249 -3.68 21.05 20.22
CA SER A 249 -2.34 21.33 20.77
C SER A 249 -1.31 21.20 19.64
N PRO A 250 -1.03 22.30 18.91
CA PRO A 250 -0.28 22.29 17.66
C PRO A 250 1.06 21.55 17.71
N VAL A 251 1.83 21.73 18.76
CA VAL A 251 3.14 21.08 18.90
C VAL A 251 3.00 19.68 19.48
N THR A 252 2.37 19.56 20.64
CA THR A 252 2.31 18.30 21.40
C THR A 252 1.58 17.21 20.62
N ASN A 253 0.40 17.53 20.03
CA ASN A 253 -0.41 16.55 19.35
C ASN A 253 0.19 16.14 18.00
N THR A 254 0.85 17.06 17.29
CA THR A 254 1.55 16.73 16.04
C THR A 254 2.76 15.82 16.30
N LEU A 255 3.54 16.08 17.36
CA LEU A 255 4.65 15.21 17.75
C LEU A 255 4.17 13.86 18.28
N ARG A 256 3.05 13.83 19.02
CA ARG A 256 2.42 12.58 19.45
C ARG A 256 1.92 11.76 18.25
N ALA A 257 1.33 12.40 17.24
CA ALA A 257 0.93 11.72 16.00
C ALA A 257 2.15 11.13 15.27
N LEU A 258 3.28 11.84 15.21
CA LEU A 258 4.51 11.30 14.63
C LEU A 258 5.03 10.07 15.41
N ALA A 259 5.00 10.14 16.75
CA ALA A 259 5.39 9.01 17.60
C ALA A 259 4.48 7.79 17.40
N MET A 260 3.16 8.01 17.30
CA MET A 260 2.19 6.95 17.01
C MET A 260 2.40 6.32 15.65
N MET A 261 2.71 7.10 14.60
CA MET A 261 3.02 6.58 13.27
C MET A 261 4.33 5.79 13.22
N THR A 262 5.29 6.14 14.06
CA THR A 262 6.58 5.41 14.13
C THR A 262 6.42 4.04 14.81
N ARG A 263 5.46 3.91 15.72
CA ARG A 263 5.13 2.69 16.45
C ARG A 263 3.64 2.37 16.28
N TYR A 264 3.22 2.19 15.04
CA TYR A 264 1.82 1.95 14.72
C TYR A 264 1.34 0.63 15.31
N ASN A 265 0.34 0.69 16.17
CA ASN A 265 -0.07 -0.41 17.04
C ASN A 265 -1.06 -1.38 16.36
N VAL A 266 -1.10 -1.37 15.03
CA VAL A 266 -1.92 -2.31 14.25
C VAL A 266 -1.04 -3.47 13.80
N SER A 267 -1.46 -4.68 14.15
CA SER A 267 -0.79 -5.91 13.75
C SER A 267 -1.59 -6.56 12.63
N ILE A 268 -1.01 -6.61 11.45
CA ILE A 268 -1.61 -7.21 10.26
C ILE A 268 -0.78 -8.43 9.86
N ARG A 269 -1.46 -9.57 9.68
CA ARG A 269 -0.83 -10.76 9.12
C ARG A 269 -0.74 -10.61 7.61
N GLN A 270 0.42 -10.81 7.04
CA GLN A 270 0.68 -10.63 5.62
C GLN A 270 1.57 -11.73 5.06
N LEU A 271 1.42 -11.99 3.76
CA LEU A 271 2.19 -13.00 3.06
C LEU A 271 3.51 -12.41 2.54
N PHE A 272 4.62 -12.90 3.05
CA PHE A 272 5.95 -12.51 2.63
C PHE A 272 6.89 -13.72 2.59
N ASP A 273 7.54 -13.93 1.46
CA ASP A 273 8.51 -15.01 1.24
C ASP A 273 7.92 -16.42 1.49
N GLY A 274 6.64 -16.59 1.17
CA GLY A 274 5.95 -17.87 1.34
C GLY A 274 5.49 -18.18 2.76
N GLN A 275 5.58 -17.21 3.67
CA GLN A 275 5.16 -17.33 5.05
C GLN A 275 4.18 -16.20 5.43
N LEU A 276 3.21 -16.51 6.28
CA LEU A 276 2.38 -15.50 6.92
C LEU A 276 3.13 -14.93 8.13
N ILE A 277 3.50 -13.66 8.02
CA ILE A 277 4.24 -12.94 9.07
C ILE A 277 3.42 -11.76 9.59
N TRP A 278 3.68 -11.35 10.83
CA TRP A 278 3.07 -10.15 11.39
C TRP A 278 3.81 -8.90 10.93
N SER A 279 3.06 -7.85 10.63
CA SER A 279 3.61 -6.58 10.14
C SER A 279 4.59 -5.90 11.11
N GLU A 280 4.52 -6.23 12.40
CA GLU A 280 5.44 -5.74 13.44
C GLU A 280 6.74 -6.54 13.56
N THR A 281 6.80 -7.75 12.96
CA THR A 281 7.97 -8.65 13.01
C THR A 281 8.60 -8.87 11.64
N ILE A 282 8.39 -7.96 10.71
CA ILE A 282 8.95 -8.04 9.36
C ILE A 282 10.49 -7.99 9.39
N PRO A 283 11.17 -8.74 8.50
CA PRO A 283 12.62 -8.69 8.40
C PRO A 283 13.10 -7.35 7.83
N TRP A 284 14.32 -6.94 8.18
CA TRP A 284 14.92 -5.69 7.71
C TRP A 284 14.93 -5.53 6.19
N PHE A 285 15.00 -6.64 5.46
CA PHE A 285 15.02 -6.64 3.98
C PHE A 285 13.63 -6.60 3.33
N TYR A 286 12.54 -6.54 4.09
CA TYR A 286 11.18 -6.47 3.57
C TYR A 286 11.02 -5.33 2.55
N ALA A 287 11.30 -4.11 2.96
CA ALA A 287 11.15 -2.93 2.12
C ALA A 287 12.12 -2.93 0.90
N PRO A 288 13.43 -3.20 1.05
CA PRO A 288 14.33 -3.35 -0.09
C PRO A 288 13.92 -4.44 -1.07
N LYS A 289 13.44 -5.58 -0.56
CA LYS A 289 13.02 -6.70 -1.39
C LYS A 289 11.78 -6.38 -2.21
N TYR A 290 10.75 -5.82 -1.57
CA TYR A 290 9.55 -5.39 -2.30
C TYR A 290 9.88 -4.33 -3.35
N LEU A 291 10.70 -3.32 -3.04
CA LEU A 291 11.17 -2.35 -4.04
C LEU A 291 11.86 -3.05 -5.22
N LEU A 292 12.72 -4.04 -4.95
CA LEU A 292 13.42 -4.76 -6.00
C LEU A 292 12.49 -5.57 -6.90
N ILE A 293 11.54 -6.32 -6.33
CA ILE A 293 10.69 -7.26 -7.08
C ILE A 293 9.46 -6.62 -7.73
N THR A 294 9.05 -5.41 -7.29
CA THR A 294 7.88 -4.71 -7.84
C THR A 294 8.23 -3.48 -8.68
N THR A 295 9.52 -3.13 -8.79
CA THR A 295 9.96 -2.05 -9.66
C THR A 295 10.30 -2.60 -11.05
N PRO A 296 9.83 -1.97 -12.15
CA PRO A 296 10.19 -2.36 -13.52
C PRO A 296 11.70 -2.40 -13.77
N GLU A 297 12.15 -3.35 -14.60
CA GLU A 297 13.57 -3.58 -14.90
C GLU A 297 14.25 -2.36 -15.55
N THR A 298 13.49 -1.57 -16.30
CA THR A 298 13.97 -0.31 -16.89
C THR A 298 14.38 0.71 -15.83
N ILE A 299 13.66 0.76 -14.71
CA ILE A 299 14.00 1.63 -13.59
C ILE A 299 15.21 1.05 -12.84
N LEU A 300 15.22 -0.26 -12.57
CA LEU A 300 16.33 -0.92 -11.91
C LEU A 300 17.65 -0.77 -12.71
N SER A 301 17.59 -0.94 -14.03
CA SER A 301 18.75 -0.70 -14.89
C SER A 301 19.21 0.75 -14.88
N GLY A 302 18.27 1.70 -14.83
CA GLY A 302 18.57 3.12 -14.66
C GLY A 302 19.29 3.42 -13.35
N LEU A 303 18.87 2.81 -12.24
CA LEU A 303 19.58 2.90 -10.95
C LEU A 303 21.00 2.34 -11.04
N LEU A 304 21.15 1.19 -11.68
CA LEU A 304 22.48 0.61 -11.93
C LEU A 304 23.37 1.56 -12.75
N PHE A 305 22.85 2.14 -13.82
CA PHE A 305 23.59 3.11 -14.64
C PHE A 305 23.96 4.37 -13.86
N PHE A 306 23.09 4.81 -12.97
CA PHE A 306 23.39 5.93 -12.09
C PHE A 306 24.54 5.57 -11.13
N LEU A 307 24.52 4.40 -10.51
CA LEU A 307 25.62 3.91 -9.66
C LEU A 307 26.94 3.81 -10.46
N LEU A 308 26.90 3.22 -11.66
CA LEU A 308 28.08 3.11 -12.53
C LEU A 308 28.65 4.48 -12.91
N SER A 309 27.81 5.53 -12.97
CA SER A 309 28.27 6.89 -13.25
C SER A 309 29.22 7.43 -12.17
N PHE A 310 29.05 7.01 -10.91
CA PHE A 310 29.94 7.40 -9.80
C PHE A 310 31.30 6.75 -9.89
N PHE A 311 31.36 5.46 -10.24
CA PHE A 311 32.64 4.73 -10.31
C PHE A 311 33.53 5.18 -11.48
N ARG A 312 32.97 5.73 -12.57
CA ARG A 312 33.72 6.21 -13.73
C ARG A 312 34.12 7.68 -13.65
N LEU A 313 33.61 8.44 -12.69
CA LEU A 313 33.96 9.85 -12.49
C LEU A 313 35.32 10.07 -11.84
N SER A 314 36.15 9.06 -11.74
CA SER A 314 37.54 9.01 -11.28
C SER A 314 37.74 8.10 -10.05
N PRO A 315 38.62 7.08 -10.14
CA PRO A 315 39.09 6.44 -8.93
C PRO A 315 39.88 7.50 -8.13
N PHE A 316 39.46 7.81 -6.94
CA PHE A 316 40.21 8.62 -5.96
C PHE A 316 40.25 10.15 -6.07
N SER A 317 39.41 10.81 -6.79
CA SER A 317 39.27 12.26 -6.55
C SER A 317 37.91 12.65 -5.96
N PHE A 318 37.61 12.16 -4.80
CA PHE A 318 36.69 12.81 -3.85
C PHE A 318 37.35 14.12 -3.37
N ARG A 319 37.65 15.02 -4.30
CA ARG A 319 38.08 16.39 -3.94
C ARG A 319 36.85 17.11 -3.40
N LEU A 320 36.92 17.57 -2.15
CA LEU A 320 35.88 18.43 -1.53
C LEU A 320 35.26 19.46 -2.47
N PRO A 321 35.95 20.06 -3.46
CA PRO A 321 35.37 20.97 -4.45
C PRO A 321 34.30 20.35 -5.35
N ALA A 322 34.39 19.03 -5.69
CA ALA A 322 33.42 18.36 -6.56
C ALA A 322 32.10 18.07 -5.85
N ILE A 323 32.16 17.63 -4.59
CA ILE A 323 30.96 17.43 -3.74
C ILE A 323 30.20 18.73 -3.59
N LYS A 324 30.91 19.83 -3.41
CA LYS A 324 30.34 21.15 -3.21
C LYS A 324 29.44 21.63 -4.38
N LYS A 325 29.70 21.21 -5.61
CA LYS A 325 28.91 21.59 -6.79
C LYS A 325 27.59 20.79 -6.89
N HIS A 326 27.44 19.70 -6.13
CA HIS A 326 26.35 18.74 -6.24
C HIS A 326 25.41 18.70 -5.02
N ILE A 327 25.49 19.67 -4.09
CA ILE A 327 24.62 19.69 -2.89
C ILE A 327 23.13 19.51 -3.22
N PRO A 328 22.56 20.13 -4.28
CA PRO A 328 21.17 19.89 -4.63
C PRO A 328 20.87 18.42 -4.99
N LEU A 329 21.78 17.75 -5.70
CA LEU A 329 21.65 16.30 -5.99
C LEU A 329 21.78 15.48 -4.72
N ILE A 330 22.71 15.82 -3.84
CA ILE A 330 22.91 15.13 -2.54
C ILE A 330 21.66 15.24 -1.68
N ALA A 331 20.98 16.41 -1.68
CA ALA A 331 19.72 16.58 -0.96
C ALA A 331 18.62 15.63 -1.48
N ILE A 332 18.50 15.45 -2.80
CA ILE A 332 17.54 14.52 -3.40
C ILE A 332 17.90 13.06 -3.06
N LEU A 333 19.18 12.68 -3.17
CA LEU A 333 19.65 11.33 -2.80
C LEU A 333 19.41 11.04 -1.33
N PHE A 334 19.74 11.97 -0.45
CA PHE A 334 19.49 11.85 0.98
C PHE A 334 17.99 11.66 1.26
N SER A 335 17.14 12.46 0.62
CA SER A 335 15.69 12.39 0.80
C SER A 335 15.08 11.08 0.27
N ALA A 336 15.72 10.40 -0.69
CA ALA A 336 15.30 9.07 -1.15
C ALA A 336 15.78 7.94 -0.22
N ILE A 337 17.02 8.02 0.29
CA ILE A 337 17.68 6.93 1.00
C ILE A 337 17.41 6.97 2.50
N PHE A 338 17.44 8.15 3.11
CA PHE A 338 17.32 8.31 4.57
C PHE A 338 16.00 7.71 5.13
N PRO A 339 14.81 7.94 4.53
CA PRO A 339 13.59 7.34 5.06
C PRO A 339 13.60 5.81 5.01
N LEU A 340 14.19 5.21 3.96
CA LEU A 340 14.33 3.76 3.85
C LEU A 340 15.24 3.21 4.95
N LEU A 341 16.38 3.85 5.19
CA LEU A 341 17.28 3.47 6.29
C LEU A 341 16.64 3.66 7.65
N TRP A 342 15.89 4.75 7.84
CA TRP A 342 15.16 5.01 9.08
C TRP A 342 14.13 3.92 9.38
N ILE A 343 13.35 3.51 8.39
CA ILE A 343 12.36 2.43 8.50
C ILE A 343 13.05 1.12 8.94
N ILE A 344 14.19 0.79 8.33
CA ILE A 344 14.97 -0.43 8.66
C ILE A 344 15.50 -0.36 10.10
N VAL A 345 16.17 0.75 10.46
CA VAL A 345 16.81 0.89 11.79
C VAL A 345 15.77 0.97 12.92
N LYS A 346 14.60 1.56 12.65
CA LYS A 346 13.52 1.69 13.65
C LYS A 346 12.58 0.49 13.69
N HIS A 347 12.78 -0.51 12.84
CA HIS A 347 11.87 -1.66 12.71
C HIS A 347 10.41 -1.20 12.57
N SER A 348 10.19 -0.24 11.64
CA SER A 348 8.87 0.34 11.45
C SER A 348 7.89 -0.71 10.94
N ASN A 349 6.66 -0.66 11.45
CA ASN A 349 5.59 -1.55 11.03
C ASN A 349 5.16 -1.23 9.59
N LEU A 350 5.36 -2.18 8.65
CA LEU A 350 5.01 -2.06 7.24
C LEU A 350 4.12 -3.22 6.79
N TYR A 351 3.21 -2.94 5.88
CA TYR A 351 2.32 -3.91 5.23
C TYR A 351 1.85 -3.38 3.87
N GLY A 352 1.28 -4.28 3.04
CA GLY A 352 0.79 -3.90 1.71
C GLY A 352 1.92 -3.51 0.76
N GLY A 353 2.97 -4.32 0.67
CA GLY A 353 4.07 -4.14 -0.28
C GLY A 353 4.87 -2.85 -0.07
N ILE A 354 5.05 -2.07 -1.17
CA ILE A 354 5.79 -0.78 -1.12
C ILE A 354 4.92 0.43 -0.81
N ARG A 355 3.67 0.25 -0.46
CA ARG A 355 2.68 1.33 -0.30
C ARG A 355 3.20 2.46 0.61
N HIS A 356 3.79 2.12 1.74
CA HIS A 356 4.35 3.10 2.66
C HIS A 356 5.63 3.82 2.15
N LEU A 357 6.20 3.36 1.04
CA LEU A 357 7.38 3.93 0.38
C LEU A 357 7.03 4.74 -0.87
N LEU A 358 5.74 4.87 -1.22
CA LEU A 358 5.31 5.58 -2.42
C LEU A 358 5.77 7.05 -2.45
N PHE A 359 6.04 7.67 -1.30
CA PHE A 359 6.54 9.04 -1.24
C PHE A 359 8.01 9.19 -1.66
N ILE A 360 8.84 8.17 -1.48
CA ILE A 360 10.23 8.16 -1.95
C ILE A 360 10.37 7.53 -3.34
N TYR A 361 9.39 6.76 -3.78
CA TYR A 361 9.44 6.06 -5.07
C TYR A 361 9.64 7.00 -6.27
N PRO A 362 8.99 8.17 -6.37
CA PRO A 362 9.25 9.13 -7.42
C PRO A 362 10.71 9.63 -7.47
N LEU A 363 11.37 9.75 -6.33
CA LEU A 363 12.78 10.12 -6.28
C LEU A 363 13.69 8.98 -6.78
N ILE A 364 13.35 7.74 -6.47
CA ILE A 364 14.03 6.54 -7.00
C ILE A 364 13.92 6.53 -8.53
N VAL A 365 12.76 6.86 -9.06
CA VAL A 365 12.53 6.97 -10.51
C VAL A 365 13.31 8.13 -11.13
N VAL A 366 13.37 9.28 -10.45
CA VAL A 366 14.22 10.41 -10.88
C VAL A 366 15.68 9.97 -10.99
N ILE A 367 16.22 9.28 -9.97
CA ILE A 367 17.60 8.78 -9.98
C ILE A 367 17.84 7.82 -11.17
N ALA A 368 16.89 6.94 -11.45
CA ALA A 368 16.94 6.03 -12.60
C ALA A 368 16.94 6.79 -13.94
N ALA A 369 16.12 7.83 -14.06
CA ALA A 369 16.08 8.69 -15.24
C ALA A 369 17.42 9.43 -15.48
N LEU A 370 18.09 9.86 -14.38
CA LEU A 370 19.45 10.42 -14.46
C LEU A 370 20.44 9.39 -15.00
N GLY A 371 20.36 8.13 -14.53
CA GLY A 371 21.25 7.04 -14.99
C GLY A 371 21.09 6.74 -16.48
N TRP A 372 19.87 6.61 -16.98
CA TRP A 372 19.61 6.45 -18.41
C TRP A 372 20.06 7.65 -19.22
N THR A 373 19.84 8.87 -18.72
CA THR A 373 20.30 10.10 -19.38
C THR A 373 21.82 10.11 -19.51
N TRP A 374 22.53 9.68 -18.46
CA TRP A 374 23.99 9.57 -18.48
C TRP A 374 24.46 8.56 -19.54
N ILE A 375 23.82 7.39 -19.68
CA ILE A 375 24.13 6.41 -20.74
C ILE A 375 23.96 7.04 -22.11
N PHE A 376 22.80 7.65 -22.42
CA PHE A 376 22.55 8.27 -23.71
C PHE A 376 23.56 9.38 -24.07
N GLN A 377 24.09 10.09 -23.07
CA GLN A 377 25.14 11.09 -23.25
C GLN A 377 26.51 10.46 -23.52
N ARG A 378 26.78 9.26 -23.06
CA ARG A 378 28.07 8.55 -23.22
C ARG A 378 28.15 7.75 -24.52
N LEU A 379 27.04 7.29 -25.04
CA LEU A 379 27.02 6.53 -26.29
C LEU A 379 27.44 7.41 -27.47
N ARG A 380 28.43 6.91 -28.22
CA ARG A 380 28.95 7.56 -29.42
C ARG A 380 28.31 6.93 -30.66
N GLY A 381 27.87 7.77 -31.59
CA GLY A 381 27.22 7.32 -32.82
C GLY A 381 25.73 7.06 -32.70
N LEU A 382 25.03 7.27 -33.79
CA LEU A 382 23.57 7.07 -33.89
C LEU A 382 23.14 5.61 -33.71
N PRO A 383 23.84 4.60 -34.26
CA PRO A 383 23.43 3.20 -34.09
C PRO A 383 23.37 2.74 -32.63
N MET A 384 24.35 3.11 -31.79
CA MET A 384 24.36 2.75 -30.39
C MET A 384 23.22 3.44 -29.61
N LYS A 385 22.89 4.69 -29.96
CA LYS A 385 21.74 5.38 -29.34
C LYS A 385 20.41 4.76 -29.75
N ILE A 386 20.27 4.36 -31.00
CA ILE A 386 19.08 3.64 -31.48
C ILE A 386 18.95 2.28 -30.75
N ALA A 387 20.03 1.54 -30.63
CA ALA A 387 20.03 0.26 -29.91
C ALA A 387 19.62 0.43 -28.43
N ALA A 388 20.18 1.44 -27.74
CA ALA A 388 19.81 1.74 -26.36
C ALA A 388 18.34 2.19 -26.23
N ALA A 389 17.85 2.99 -27.17
CA ALA A 389 16.44 3.39 -27.22
C ALA A 389 15.51 2.18 -27.49
N GLY A 390 15.93 1.27 -28.39
CA GLY A 390 15.21 0.02 -28.64
C GLY A 390 15.12 -0.89 -27.41
N LEU A 391 16.24 -1.07 -26.68
CA LEU A 391 16.25 -1.81 -25.41
C LEU A 391 15.36 -1.15 -24.35
N LEU A 392 15.42 0.17 -24.24
CA LEU A 392 14.56 0.91 -23.32
C LEU A 392 13.08 0.73 -23.68
N ALA A 393 12.72 0.85 -24.97
CA ALA A 393 11.36 0.66 -25.45
C ALA A 393 10.88 -0.77 -25.21
N ALA A 394 11.70 -1.79 -25.50
CA ALA A 394 11.40 -3.18 -25.22
C ALA A 394 11.19 -3.42 -23.70
N GLY A 395 12.05 -2.87 -22.86
CA GLY A 395 11.87 -2.97 -21.40
C GLY A 395 10.61 -2.25 -20.91
N CYS A 396 10.26 -1.11 -21.49
CA CYS A 396 9.04 -0.36 -21.15
C CYS A 396 7.77 -1.05 -21.65
N SER A 397 7.83 -1.88 -22.68
CA SER A 397 6.66 -2.61 -23.20
C SER A 397 6.11 -3.64 -22.20
N VAL A 398 6.96 -4.22 -21.37
CA VAL A 398 6.55 -5.24 -20.37
C VAL A 398 5.57 -4.67 -19.35
N PRO A 399 5.91 -3.60 -18.59
CA PRO A 399 4.96 -2.99 -17.65
C PRO A 399 3.77 -2.34 -18.38
N LEU A 400 3.93 -1.81 -19.60
CA LEU A 400 2.83 -1.26 -20.38
C LEU A 400 1.80 -2.34 -20.71
N ILE A 401 2.23 -3.50 -21.22
CA ILE A 401 1.33 -4.64 -21.52
C ILE A 401 0.63 -5.10 -20.24
N HIS A 402 1.34 -5.15 -19.12
CA HIS A 402 0.74 -5.51 -17.83
C HIS A 402 -0.35 -4.52 -17.42
N ILE A 403 -0.10 -3.21 -17.50
CA ILE A 403 -1.07 -2.15 -17.18
C ILE A 403 -2.31 -2.31 -18.06
N VAL A 404 -2.14 -2.35 -19.39
CA VAL A 404 -3.28 -2.42 -20.33
C VAL A 404 -4.14 -3.67 -20.12
N ARG A 405 -3.52 -4.81 -19.82
CA ARG A 405 -4.24 -6.08 -19.62
C ARG A 405 -4.96 -6.19 -18.30
N ASN A 406 -4.42 -5.58 -17.26
CA ASN A 406 -4.88 -5.81 -15.89
C ASN A 406 -5.55 -4.58 -15.24
N HIS A 407 -5.59 -3.42 -15.91
CA HIS A 407 -6.30 -2.25 -15.39
C HIS A 407 -7.77 -2.60 -15.04
N PRO A 408 -8.27 -2.23 -13.86
CA PRO A 408 -7.70 -1.35 -12.82
C PRO A 408 -6.96 -2.08 -11.67
N ILE A 409 -6.43 -3.28 -11.90
CA ILE A 409 -5.74 -4.10 -10.88
C ILE A 409 -4.23 -4.16 -11.19
N GLU A 410 -3.71 -3.20 -11.95
CA GLU A 410 -2.32 -3.15 -12.42
C GLU A 410 -1.29 -3.09 -11.29
N TYR A 411 -1.65 -2.61 -10.10
CA TYR A 411 -0.73 -2.56 -8.97
C TYR A 411 -0.26 -3.95 -8.47
N VAL A 412 -0.98 -5.01 -8.85
CA VAL A 412 -0.56 -6.40 -8.63
C VAL A 412 0.51 -6.75 -9.66
N TYR A 413 1.69 -6.21 -9.48
CA TYR A 413 2.82 -6.32 -10.40
C TYR A 413 4.07 -6.83 -9.70
N PHE A 414 4.71 -7.81 -10.36
CA PHE A 414 6.04 -8.29 -10.03
C PHE A 414 6.86 -8.35 -11.31
N ASN A 415 8.08 -7.86 -11.27
CA ASN A 415 8.92 -7.77 -12.46
C ASN A 415 9.39 -9.16 -12.95
N SER A 416 9.73 -9.24 -14.24
CA SER A 416 10.10 -10.50 -14.88
C SER A 416 11.40 -11.07 -14.33
N ALA A 417 12.34 -10.21 -13.92
CA ALA A 417 13.62 -10.63 -13.33
C ALA A 417 13.42 -11.39 -12.01
N SER A 418 12.40 -11.07 -11.24
CA SER A 418 12.02 -11.81 -10.02
C SER A 418 11.17 -13.07 -10.33
N GLY A 419 10.83 -13.32 -11.59
CA GLY A 419 9.98 -14.42 -12.05
C GLY A 419 8.51 -14.08 -12.17
N GLY A 420 8.17 -12.78 -12.08
CA GLY A 420 6.82 -12.26 -12.28
C GLY A 420 5.81 -12.76 -11.25
N LEU A 421 4.53 -12.62 -11.56
CA LEU A 421 3.44 -13.09 -10.70
C LEU A 421 3.48 -14.61 -10.47
N LYS A 422 4.05 -15.38 -11.41
CA LYS A 422 4.21 -16.84 -11.27
C LYS A 422 5.00 -17.23 -10.02
N LYS A 423 6.14 -16.57 -9.78
CA LYS A 423 6.95 -16.80 -8.56
C LYS A 423 6.40 -16.06 -7.34
N ALA A 424 5.69 -14.97 -7.54
CA ALA A 424 5.09 -14.22 -6.44
C ALA A 424 3.86 -14.91 -5.85
N TRP A 425 3.13 -15.70 -6.64
CA TRP A 425 1.91 -16.38 -6.23
C TRP A 425 2.15 -17.32 -5.05
N GLY A 426 1.41 -17.11 -3.95
CA GLY A 426 1.60 -17.85 -2.70
C GLY A 426 2.93 -17.60 -1.99
N ASN A 427 3.72 -16.58 -2.43
CA ASN A 427 4.92 -16.12 -1.74
C ASN A 427 4.82 -14.68 -1.27
N TYR A 428 4.03 -13.85 -1.98
CA TYR A 428 3.84 -12.42 -1.64
C TYR A 428 2.38 -12.06 -1.76
N GLU A 429 1.96 -11.03 -1.03
CA GLU A 429 0.62 -10.47 -1.19
C GLU A 429 0.41 -9.97 -2.61
N THR A 430 -0.78 -10.20 -3.14
CA THR A 430 -1.15 -9.79 -4.50
C THR A 430 -2.19 -8.68 -4.46
N ASP A 431 -3.47 -8.98 -4.28
CA ASP A 431 -4.55 -7.98 -4.26
C ASP A 431 -4.83 -7.45 -2.84
N TYR A 432 -3.79 -6.92 -2.17
CA TYR A 432 -3.87 -6.42 -0.78
C TYR A 432 -4.73 -5.17 -0.61
N TYR A 433 -5.15 -4.54 -1.70
CA TYR A 433 -5.99 -3.32 -1.70
C TYR A 433 -7.40 -3.58 -2.24
N TYR A 434 -7.72 -4.84 -2.57
CA TYR A 434 -9.05 -5.33 -2.95
C TYR A 434 -9.65 -4.72 -4.24
N HIS A 435 -8.82 -4.27 -5.17
CA HIS A 435 -9.32 -3.69 -6.44
C HIS A 435 -10.09 -4.69 -7.30
N SER A 436 -9.90 -5.99 -7.08
CA SER A 436 -10.65 -7.04 -7.79
C SER A 436 -12.13 -7.08 -7.42
N LEU A 437 -12.53 -6.56 -6.26
CA LEU A 437 -13.91 -6.61 -5.78
C LEU A 437 -14.88 -5.86 -6.72
N GLY A 438 -14.51 -4.68 -7.22
CA GLY A 438 -15.35 -3.92 -8.14
C GLY A 438 -15.72 -4.74 -9.37
N ARG A 439 -14.73 -5.36 -10.03
CA ARG A 439 -14.99 -6.23 -11.19
C ARG A 439 -15.80 -7.48 -10.84
N ALA A 440 -15.61 -8.03 -9.65
CA ALA A 440 -16.37 -9.19 -9.22
C ALA A 440 -17.85 -8.82 -8.96
N VAL A 441 -18.10 -7.66 -8.34
CA VAL A 441 -19.47 -7.15 -8.15
C VAL A 441 -20.14 -6.82 -9.48
N ASP A 442 -19.45 -6.11 -10.38
CA ASP A 442 -19.97 -5.78 -11.73
C ASP A 442 -20.38 -7.05 -12.49
N TRP A 443 -19.54 -8.10 -12.42
CA TRP A 443 -19.86 -9.37 -13.05
C TRP A 443 -21.09 -10.03 -12.39
N LEU A 444 -21.13 -10.10 -11.05
CA LEU A 444 -22.26 -10.71 -10.33
C LEU A 444 -23.56 -9.96 -10.61
N GLU A 445 -23.53 -8.63 -10.63
CA GLU A 445 -24.69 -7.80 -10.95
C GLU A 445 -25.21 -8.09 -12.35
N LYS A 446 -24.32 -8.02 -13.34
CA LYS A 446 -24.68 -8.22 -14.75
C LYS A 446 -25.15 -9.64 -15.07
N GLU A 447 -24.46 -10.66 -14.55
CA GLU A 447 -24.71 -12.03 -14.96
C GLU A 447 -25.73 -12.77 -14.08
N ILE A 448 -25.99 -12.30 -12.87
CA ILE A 448 -26.87 -12.96 -11.90
C ILE A 448 -27.99 -12.03 -11.43
N LEU A 449 -27.66 -10.93 -10.73
CA LEU A 449 -28.66 -10.15 -10.01
C LEU A 449 -29.70 -9.50 -10.94
N THR A 450 -29.27 -8.98 -12.10
CA THR A 450 -30.17 -8.37 -13.08
C THR A 450 -31.03 -9.41 -13.82
N LYS A 451 -30.62 -10.68 -13.86
CA LYS A 451 -31.39 -11.76 -14.50
C LYS A 451 -32.40 -12.43 -13.56
N GLU A 452 -32.22 -12.25 -12.26
CA GLU A 452 -33.08 -12.82 -11.22
C GLU A 452 -33.62 -11.71 -10.27
N PRO A 453 -34.31 -10.66 -10.78
CA PRO A 453 -34.66 -9.47 -10.00
C PRO A 453 -35.61 -9.75 -8.84
N ASP A 454 -36.48 -10.75 -8.96
CA ASP A 454 -37.48 -11.10 -7.94
C ASP A 454 -36.94 -12.06 -6.86
N ARG A 455 -35.72 -12.56 -7.02
CA ARG A 455 -35.12 -13.49 -6.08
C ARG A 455 -34.39 -12.75 -4.97
N HIS A 456 -34.71 -13.09 -3.70
CA HIS A 456 -33.92 -12.63 -2.55
C HIS A 456 -32.58 -13.34 -2.49
N ILE A 457 -31.53 -12.69 -3.03
CA ILE A 457 -30.17 -13.23 -3.09
C ILE A 457 -29.37 -12.66 -1.93
N THR A 458 -28.69 -13.56 -1.19
CA THR A 458 -27.72 -13.18 -0.15
C THR A 458 -26.29 -13.33 -0.70
N VAL A 459 -25.52 -12.23 -0.63
CA VAL A 459 -24.13 -12.19 -1.10
C VAL A 459 -23.19 -12.02 0.08
N ALA A 460 -22.28 -12.99 0.26
CA ALA A 460 -21.24 -12.95 1.29
C ALA A 460 -19.91 -12.43 0.73
N SER A 461 -19.12 -11.78 1.60
CA SER A 461 -17.75 -11.44 1.28
C SER A 461 -16.90 -11.31 2.55
N SER A 462 -15.60 -11.50 2.40
CA SER A 462 -14.62 -11.18 3.44
C SER A 462 -14.22 -9.70 3.49
N PHE A 463 -14.91 -8.86 2.72
CA PHE A 463 -14.76 -7.41 2.72
C PHE A 463 -16.14 -6.74 2.57
N PRO A 464 -16.40 -5.58 3.17
CA PRO A 464 -17.67 -4.86 3.02
C PRO A 464 -17.98 -4.55 1.54
N LEU A 465 -19.15 -4.97 1.07
CA LEU A 465 -19.58 -4.76 -0.33
C LEU A 465 -20.51 -3.57 -0.52
N GLU A 466 -21.02 -2.98 0.55
CA GLU A 466 -21.97 -1.87 0.51
C GLU A 466 -21.50 -0.73 -0.43
N PRO A 467 -20.22 -0.33 -0.43
CA PRO A 467 -19.72 0.74 -1.29
C PRO A 467 -19.88 0.45 -2.79
N PHE A 468 -19.82 -0.81 -3.19
CA PHE A 468 -19.91 -1.21 -4.59
C PHE A 468 -21.33 -1.25 -5.11
N PHE A 469 -22.33 -1.34 -4.22
CA PHE A 469 -23.76 -1.35 -4.57
C PHE A 469 -24.44 0.02 -4.46
N LEU A 470 -23.70 1.10 -4.21
CA LEU A 470 -24.30 2.45 -4.04
C LEU A 470 -25.12 2.89 -5.26
N LYS A 471 -24.66 2.58 -6.47
CA LYS A 471 -25.31 2.92 -7.74
C LYS A 471 -26.14 1.79 -8.33
N SER A 472 -26.09 0.61 -7.74
CA SER A 472 -26.81 -0.55 -8.25
C SER A 472 -28.32 -0.40 -8.03
N THR A 473 -29.10 -0.87 -8.99
CA THR A 473 -30.54 -1.08 -8.83
C THR A 473 -30.86 -2.36 -8.08
N SER A 474 -29.94 -3.31 -8.10
CA SER A 474 -30.02 -4.56 -7.33
C SER A 474 -29.80 -4.30 -5.84
N ARG A 475 -30.57 -4.97 -4.99
CA ARG A 475 -30.49 -4.84 -3.53
C ARG A 475 -30.32 -6.22 -2.88
N PRO A 476 -29.20 -6.93 -3.12
CA PRO A 476 -28.97 -8.19 -2.46
C PRO A 476 -28.79 -7.98 -0.94
N ARG A 477 -29.10 -8.99 -0.17
CA ARG A 477 -28.72 -9.01 1.25
C ARG A 477 -27.22 -9.23 1.35
N LEU A 478 -26.48 -8.29 1.95
CA LEU A 478 -25.03 -8.39 2.13
C LEU A 478 -24.67 -9.01 3.48
N VAL A 479 -23.73 -9.94 3.48
CA VAL A 479 -23.25 -10.63 4.68
C VAL A 479 -21.72 -10.58 4.72
N PHE A 480 -21.17 -9.95 5.74
CA PHE A 480 -19.74 -10.03 6.00
C PHE A 480 -19.37 -11.36 6.66
N THR A 481 -18.38 -12.06 6.12
CA THR A 481 -17.79 -13.27 6.72
C THR A 481 -16.34 -13.43 6.30
N PRO A 482 -15.39 -13.63 7.24
CA PRO A 482 -14.03 -14.01 6.87
C PRO A 482 -14.03 -15.28 6.01
N TYR A 483 -13.11 -15.41 5.06
CA TYR A 483 -13.07 -16.55 4.15
C TYR A 483 -13.10 -17.90 4.88
N TYR A 484 -12.37 -18.04 5.97
CA TYR A 484 -12.29 -19.28 6.76
C TYR A 484 -13.53 -19.57 7.60
N GLN A 485 -14.42 -18.61 7.77
CA GLN A 485 -15.69 -18.73 8.47
C GLN A 485 -16.90 -18.71 7.53
N ARG A 486 -16.66 -18.83 6.21
CA ARG A 486 -17.73 -18.71 5.19
C ARG A 486 -18.85 -19.74 5.35
N GLY A 487 -18.55 -20.92 5.92
CA GLY A 487 -19.55 -21.93 6.22
C GLY A 487 -20.40 -21.63 7.46
N GLU A 488 -20.00 -20.69 8.33
CA GLU A 488 -20.73 -20.31 9.53
C GLU A 488 -21.91 -19.34 9.28
N LYS A 489 -22.02 -18.84 8.04
CA LYS A 489 -23.06 -17.90 7.63
C LYS A 489 -23.87 -18.47 6.48
N GLU A 490 -25.14 -18.06 6.39
CA GLU A 490 -25.99 -18.39 5.25
C GLU A 490 -25.81 -17.38 4.13
N TRP A 491 -25.57 -17.88 2.92
CA TRP A 491 -25.44 -17.09 1.70
C TRP A 491 -25.69 -17.94 0.44
N ASP A 492 -26.01 -17.28 -0.67
CA ASP A 492 -26.23 -17.91 -1.97
C ASP A 492 -25.03 -17.73 -2.90
N TYR A 493 -24.43 -16.55 -2.88
CA TYR A 493 -23.21 -16.23 -3.64
C TYR A 493 -22.16 -15.64 -2.69
N GLY A 494 -20.90 -15.96 -2.93
CA GLY A 494 -19.77 -15.42 -2.20
C GLY A 494 -18.78 -14.73 -3.12
N ILE A 495 -18.30 -13.53 -2.75
CA ILE A 495 -17.21 -12.82 -3.43
C ILE A 495 -16.03 -12.79 -2.46
N PHE A 496 -15.00 -13.56 -2.77
CA PHE A 496 -13.83 -13.70 -1.91
C PHE A 496 -12.57 -13.25 -2.63
N PRO A 497 -11.90 -12.19 -2.18
CA PRO A 497 -10.56 -11.83 -2.65
C PRO A 497 -9.50 -12.75 -2.07
N VAL A 498 -8.35 -12.83 -2.74
CA VAL A 498 -7.21 -13.69 -2.36
C VAL A 498 -6.48 -13.24 -1.09
N ALA A 499 -6.76 -12.04 -0.59
CA ALA A 499 -6.12 -11.50 0.59
C ALA A 499 -6.34 -12.39 1.83
N TYR A 500 -5.29 -12.55 2.62
CA TYR A 500 -5.25 -13.35 3.85
C TYR A 500 -5.39 -14.88 3.67
N LEU A 501 -5.34 -15.39 2.45
CA LEU A 501 -5.33 -16.83 2.24
C LEU A 501 -3.96 -17.43 2.56
N SER A 502 -4.00 -18.65 3.13
CA SER A 502 -2.78 -19.41 3.40
C SER A 502 -1.98 -19.67 2.11
N PRO A 503 -0.64 -19.51 2.15
CA PRO A 503 0.22 -19.84 1.02
C PRO A 503 0.06 -21.29 0.56
N SER A 504 -0.23 -22.21 1.46
CA SER A 504 -0.51 -23.61 1.15
C SER A 504 -1.75 -23.75 0.27
N GLN A 505 -2.84 -23.04 0.58
CA GLN A 505 -4.06 -23.10 -0.23
C GLN A 505 -3.86 -22.53 -1.63
N LEU A 506 -3.09 -21.46 -1.75
CA LEU A 506 -2.77 -20.84 -3.04
C LEU A 506 -1.95 -21.76 -3.94
N LYS A 507 -1.07 -22.61 -3.34
CA LYS A 507 -0.15 -23.50 -4.08
C LYS A 507 -0.72 -24.91 -4.34
N ASN A 508 -1.60 -25.39 -3.46
CA ASN A 508 -2.03 -26.80 -3.45
C ASN A 508 -3.41 -27.03 -4.08
N GLY A 509 -3.93 -26.09 -4.87
CA GLY A 509 -5.19 -26.25 -5.60
C GLY A 509 -6.45 -26.10 -4.75
N CYS A 510 -6.35 -25.57 -3.52
CA CYS A 510 -7.51 -25.20 -2.69
C CYS A 510 -8.08 -23.82 -3.05
N TRP A 511 -7.43 -23.09 -3.90
CA TRP A 511 -7.89 -21.82 -4.44
C TRP A 511 -7.87 -21.82 -5.98
N PRO A 512 -8.94 -21.39 -6.63
CA PRO A 512 -10.24 -20.94 -6.10
C PRO A 512 -11.03 -22.09 -5.47
N PRO A 513 -11.95 -21.80 -4.49
CA PRO A 513 -12.73 -22.83 -3.81
C PRO A 513 -13.72 -23.52 -4.76
N SER A 514 -14.19 -24.71 -4.37
CA SER A 514 -15.26 -25.41 -5.10
C SER A 514 -16.55 -24.57 -5.18
N GLY A 515 -17.32 -24.72 -6.25
CA GLY A 515 -18.49 -23.88 -6.52
C GLY A 515 -18.15 -22.53 -7.14
N THR A 516 -16.87 -22.26 -7.47
CA THR A 516 -16.49 -21.03 -8.16
C THR A 516 -17.06 -21.02 -9.58
N ILE A 517 -17.88 -20.00 -9.87
CA ILE A 517 -18.52 -19.78 -11.17
C ILE A 517 -17.82 -18.74 -12.02
N HIS A 518 -17.07 -17.83 -11.38
CA HIS A 518 -16.26 -16.83 -12.07
C HIS A 518 -15.03 -16.43 -11.24
N THR A 519 -13.98 -15.95 -11.91
CA THR A 519 -12.77 -15.45 -11.26
C THR A 519 -12.29 -14.17 -11.91
N VAL A 520 -11.96 -13.17 -11.11
CA VAL A 520 -11.17 -12.03 -11.56
C VAL A 520 -9.70 -12.43 -11.54
N ARG A 521 -9.00 -12.20 -12.64
CA ARG A 521 -7.62 -12.67 -12.83
C ARG A 521 -6.67 -11.53 -13.15
N VAL A 522 -5.43 -11.65 -12.66
CA VAL A 522 -4.29 -10.82 -13.05
C VAL A 522 -3.23 -11.76 -13.63
N ASN A 523 -2.83 -11.54 -14.88
CA ASN A 523 -1.88 -12.40 -15.59
C ASN A 523 -2.20 -13.90 -15.50
N GLY A 524 -3.49 -14.25 -15.50
CA GLY A 524 -3.98 -15.63 -15.40
C GLY A 524 -4.18 -16.16 -13.96
N TYR A 525 -3.72 -15.48 -12.92
CA TYR A 525 -3.88 -15.88 -11.52
C TYR A 525 -5.19 -15.34 -10.92
N PRO A 526 -6.01 -16.17 -10.25
CA PRO A 526 -7.32 -15.77 -9.73
C PRO A 526 -7.18 -14.97 -8.44
N VAL A 527 -7.26 -13.64 -8.53
CA VAL A 527 -7.15 -12.74 -7.38
C VAL A 527 -8.47 -12.52 -6.63
N CYS A 528 -9.61 -12.88 -7.24
CA CYS A 528 -10.91 -12.95 -6.59
C CYS A 528 -11.75 -14.07 -7.20
N ALA A 529 -12.53 -14.75 -6.36
CA ALA A 529 -13.44 -15.81 -6.76
C ALA A 529 -14.89 -15.42 -6.46
N ILE A 530 -15.78 -15.66 -7.42
CA ILE A 530 -17.23 -15.61 -7.24
C ILE A 530 -17.72 -17.04 -7.14
N VAL A 531 -18.29 -17.37 -5.99
CA VAL A 531 -18.69 -18.73 -5.61
C VAL A 531 -20.22 -18.80 -5.58
N ARG A 532 -20.81 -19.78 -6.22
CA ARG A 532 -22.20 -20.16 -6.04
C ARG A 532 -22.27 -21.29 -5.02
N ARG A 533 -23.12 -21.15 -4.02
CA ARG A 533 -23.29 -22.15 -2.99
C ARG A 533 -24.52 -22.99 -3.31
N GLU A 534 -24.30 -24.16 -3.87
CA GLU A 534 -25.39 -25.08 -4.24
C GLU A 534 -25.84 -25.92 -3.04
N ASP A 535 -24.89 -26.27 -2.16
CA ASP A 535 -25.12 -27.05 -0.95
C ASP A 535 -24.79 -26.19 0.28
N LYS A 536 -25.72 -26.11 1.22
CA LYS A 536 -25.59 -25.38 2.48
C LYS A 536 -25.37 -26.31 3.69
N ASN A 537 -25.02 -27.58 3.47
CA ASN A 537 -24.84 -28.55 4.57
C ASN A 537 -23.69 -28.19 5.52
N ASP A 538 -22.67 -27.43 5.08
CA ASP A 538 -21.65 -26.88 5.95
C ASP A 538 -22.25 -25.88 6.97
N PHE A 539 -23.19 -25.04 6.54
CA PHE A 539 -23.91 -24.12 7.43
C PHE A 539 -24.88 -24.85 8.36
N TYR A 540 -25.68 -25.77 7.85
CA TYR A 540 -26.61 -26.54 8.68
C TYR A 540 -25.88 -27.44 9.68
N GLY A 541 -24.77 -28.05 9.28
CA GLY A 541 -23.90 -28.81 10.17
C GLY A 541 -23.25 -27.96 11.25
N TYR A 542 -22.82 -26.74 10.90
CA TYR A 542 -22.36 -25.77 11.89
C TYR A 542 -23.46 -25.38 12.87
N GLN A 543 -24.69 -25.11 12.41
CA GLN A 543 -25.82 -24.80 13.28
C GLN A 543 -26.13 -25.97 14.24
N ALA A 544 -26.19 -27.20 13.72
CA ALA A 544 -26.39 -28.38 14.54
C ALA A 544 -25.32 -28.53 15.63
N PHE A 545 -24.05 -28.24 15.30
CA PHE A 545 -22.96 -28.21 16.28
C PHE A 545 -23.20 -27.16 17.37
N MET A 546 -23.57 -25.94 16.99
CA MET A 546 -23.82 -24.83 17.92
C MET A 546 -25.01 -25.10 18.85
N GLU A 547 -25.99 -25.87 18.38
CA GLU A 547 -27.17 -26.34 19.16
C GLU A 547 -26.88 -27.58 20.01
N GLY A 548 -25.65 -28.12 19.98
CA GLY A 548 -25.26 -29.31 20.71
C GLY A 548 -25.75 -30.64 20.10
N ARG A 549 -26.34 -30.62 18.91
CA ARG A 549 -26.78 -31.79 18.14
C ARG A 549 -25.62 -32.40 17.35
N PHE A 550 -24.62 -32.94 18.07
CA PHE A 550 -23.36 -33.37 17.49
C PHE A 550 -23.49 -34.52 16.49
N ALA A 551 -24.43 -35.46 16.70
CA ALA A 551 -24.68 -36.54 15.75
C ALA A 551 -25.23 -36.02 14.40
N ASP A 552 -26.15 -35.05 14.45
CA ASP A 552 -26.71 -34.43 13.25
C ASP A 552 -25.63 -33.64 12.52
N ALA A 553 -24.76 -32.92 13.26
CA ALA A 553 -23.62 -32.23 12.69
C ALA A 553 -22.65 -33.18 11.96
N VAL A 554 -22.37 -34.36 12.55
CA VAL A 554 -21.54 -35.39 11.87
C VAL A 554 -22.21 -35.88 10.61
N ASN A 555 -23.50 -36.16 10.60
CA ASN A 555 -24.21 -36.62 9.41
C ASN A 555 -24.20 -35.57 8.29
N GLY A 556 -24.46 -34.29 8.60
CA GLY A 556 -24.49 -33.21 7.63
C GLY A 556 -23.11 -32.86 7.05
N LEU A 557 -22.04 -32.89 7.89
CA LEU A 557 -20.70 -32.43 7.49
C LEU A 557 -19.87 -33.54 6.84
N SER A 558 -20.14 -34.82 7.08
CA SER A 558 -19.33 -35.94 6.61
C SER A 558 -19.24 -36.02 5.09
N GLY A 559 -20.33 -35.76 4.37
CA GLY A 559 -20.35 -35.75 2.89
C GLY A 559 -19.42 -34.68 2.31
N ILE A 560 -19.47 -33.48 2.85
CA ILE A 560 -18.63 -32.33 2.39
C ILE A 560 -17.16 -32.55 2.76
N ALA A 561 -16.89 -32.99 3.98
CA ALA A 561 -15.53 -33.26 4.42
C ALA A 561 -14.89 -34.46 3.71
N GLY A 562 -15.68 -35.46 3.27
CA GLY A 562 -15.23 -36.67 2.59
C GLY A 562 -14.77 -36.46 1.15
N GLY A 563 -15.31 -35.47 0.45
CA GLY A 563 -15.14 -35.25 -1.00
C GLY A 563 -13.77 -34.73 -1.46
N GLY A 564 -12.72 -34.85 -0.67
CA GLY A 564 -11.37 -34.35 -1.04
C GLY A 564 -11.26 -32.82 -1.07
N GLY A 565 -12.34 -32.09 -0.82
CA GLY A 565 -12.44 -30.66 -0.89
C GLY A 565 -11.74 -29.93 0.27
N CYS A 566 -11.44 -28.67 0.03
CA CYS A 566 -10.80 -27.76 0.98
C CYS A 566 -11.88 -26.92 1.73
N ASN A 567 -12.93 -27.56 2.24
CA ASN A 567 -13.92 -26.85 3.06
C ASN A 567 -13.49 -26.89 4.54
N GLU A 568 -12.82 -25.82 4.97
CA GLU A 568 -12.23 -25.71 6.31
C GLU A 568 -13.30 -25.74 7.40
N THR A 569 -14.45 -25.10 7.18
CA THR A 569 -15.58 -25.09 8.13
C THR A 569 -16.08 -26.51 8.36
N ALA A 570 -16.30 -27.28 7.30
CA ALA A 570 -16.77 -28.66 7.42
C ALA A 570 -15.75 -29.55 8.15
N LEU A 571 -14.46 -29.45 7.83
CA LEU A 571 -13.40 -30.20 8.50
C LEU A 571 -13.31 -29.86 10.00
N LEU A 572 -13.37 -28.58 10.33
CA LEU A 572 -13.24 -28.09 11.70
C LEU A 572 -14.41 -28.55 12.57
N TYR A 573 -15.66 -28.29 12.14
CA TYR A 573 -16.83 -28.59 12.96
C TYR A 573 -17.21 -30.08 12.98
N LEU A 574 -16.85 -30.81 11.90
CA LEU A 574 -16.92 -32.28 11.96
C LEU A 574 -15.92 -32.82 13.00
N GLY A 575 -14.70 -32.31 13.04
CA GLY A 575 -13.70 -32.68 14.04
C GLY A 575 -14.15 -32.37 15.45
N TRP A 576 -14.68 -31.18 15.71
CA TRP A 576 -15.23 -30.81 17.01
C TRP A 576 -16.42 -31.68 17.41
N SER A 577 -17.33 -32.00 16.47
CA SER A 577 -18.50 -32.87 16.74
C SER A 577 -18.08 -34.28 17.11
N LEU A 578 -17.13 -34.86 16.38
CA LEU A 578 -16.57 -36.19 16.68
C LEU A 578 -15.87 -36.23 18.05
N ARG A 579 -15.11 -35.17 18.38
CA ARG A 579 -14.51 -35.03 19.71
C ARG A 579 -15.57 -35.04 20.82
N LYS A 580 -16.66 -34.26 20.63
CA LYS A 580 -17.78 -34.22 21.60
C LYS A 580 -18.49 -35.57 21.78
N LEU A 581 -18.44 -36.43 20.75
CA LEU A 581 -18.96 -37.79 20.76
C LEU A 581 -17.93 -38.83 21.24
N GLY A 582 -16.73 -38.41 21.68
CA GLY A 582 -15.67 -39.30 22.18
C GLY A 582 -14.81 -39.96 21.08
N ASN A 583 -15.00 -39.64 19.81
CA ASN A 583 -14.20 -40.20 18.71
C ASN A 583 -12.96 -39.30 18.44
N TYR A 584 -12.02 -39.36 19.36
CA TYR A 584 -10.82 -38.49 19.34
C TYR A 584 -9.88 -38.82 18.19
N GLU A 585 -9.76 -40.09 17.77
CA GLU A 585 -8.87 -40.52 16.69
C GLU A 585 -9.28 -39.88 15.36
N ARG A 586 -10.56 -40.03 14.99
CA ARG A 586 -11.05 -39.44 13.74
C ARG A 586 -11.10 -37.92 13.79
N SER A 587 -11.35 -37.32 14.95
CA SER A 587 -11.25 -35.88 15.16
C SER A 587 -9.81 -35.39 14.91
N GLN A 588 -8.82 -36.13 15.37
CA GLN A 588 -7.40 -35.79 15.17
C GLN A 588 -6.98 -35.92 13.70
N GLU A 589 -7.48 -36.92 12.97
CA GLU A 589 -7.24 -37.03 11.52
C GLU A 589 -7.76 -35.81 10.76
N LEU A 590 -8.94 -35.31 11.11
CA LEU A 590 -9.54 -34.11 10.49
C LEU A 590 -8.75 -32.85 10.83
N ALA A 591 -8.34 -32.70 12.09
CA ALA A 591 -7.49 -31.58 12.50
C ALA A 591 -6.14 -31.58 11.75
N ALA A 592 -5.50 -32.74 11.63
CA ALA A 592 -4.26 -32.89 10.88
C ALA A 592 -4.46 -32.61 9.38
N ARG A 593 -5.58 -33.04 8.80
CA ARG A 593 -5.94 -32.72 7.41
C ARG A 593 -6.16 -31.22 7.23
N LEU A 594 -6.83 -30.56 8.16
CA LEU A 594 -7.03 -29.12 8.13
C LEU A 594 -5.70 -28.36 8.24
N LEU A 595 -4.79 -28.78 9.12
CA LEU A 595 -3.44 -28.20 9.23
C LEU A 595 -2.59 -28.43 7.97
N LYS A 596 -2.81 -29.52 7.23
CA LYS A 596 -2.15 -29.73 5.93
C LYS A 596 -2.63 -28.74 4.86
N ILE A 597 -3.92 -28.38 4.87
CA ILE A 597 -4.53 -27.42 3.94
C ILE A 597 -4.17 -25.99 4.35
N HIS A 598 -4.27 -25.70 5.62
CA HIS A 598 -4.07 -24.39 6.23
C HIS A 598 -3.17 -24.52 7.49
N PRO A 599 -1.83 -24.54 7.28
CA PRO A 599 -0.88 -24.74 8.39
C PRO A 599 -0.94 -23.68 9.48
N GLU A 600 -1.50 -22.52 9.18
CA GLU A 600 -1.62 -21.41 10.12
C GLU A 600 -3.02 -21.32 10.79
N SER A 601 -3.83 -22.38 10.71
CA SER A 601 -5.18 -22.41 11.28
C SER A 601 -5.15 -22.57 12.81
N GLU A 602 -5.30 -21.46 13.54
CA GLU A 602 -5.39 -21.48 15.01
C GLU A 602 -6.51 -22.40 15.52
N PRO A 603 -7.73 -22.43 14.91
CA PRO A 603 -8.78 -23.36 15.36
C PRO A 603 -8.43 -24.84 15.16
N ALA A 604 -7.62 -25.16 14.13
CA ALA A 604 -7.17 -26.54 13.91
C ALA A 604 -6.12 -26.97 14.95
N PHE A 605 -5.20 -26.06 15.31
CA PHE A 605 -4.29 -26.27 16.44
C PHE A 605 -5.06 -26.48 17.72
N GLU A 606 -6.05 -25.65 18.01
CA GLU A 606 -6.87 -25.76 19.20
C GLU A 606 -7.56 -27.11 19.28
N LEU A 607 -8.20 -27.57 18.20
CA LEU A 607 -8.84 -28.89 18.13
C LEU A 607 -7.82 -30.03 18.38
N SER A 608 -6.66 -29.97 17.73
CA SER A 608 -5.59 -30.96 17.93
C SER A 608 -5.06 -31.00 19.35
N ILE A 609 -4.84 -29.84 19.98
CA ILE A 609 -4.38 -29.75 21.36
C ILE A 609 -5.39 -30.39 22.30
N TRP A 610 -6.68 -30.08 22.15
CA TRP A 610 -7.72 -30.67 22.96
C TRP A 610 -7.84 -32.18 22.77
N ASN A 611 -7.71 -32.70 21.54
CA ASN A 611 -7.72 -34.15 21.30
C ASN A 611 -6.55 -34.85 22.00
N TYR A 612 -5.35 -34.26 22.00
CA TYR A 612 -4.21 -34.81 22.71
C TYR A 612 -4.35 -34.75 24.23
N LEU A 613 -4.97 -33.70 24.78
CA LEU A 613 -5.26 -33.61 26.21
C LEU A 613 -6.28 -34.69 26.64
N ASP A 614 -7.36 -34.85 25.88
CA ASP A 614 -8.40 -35.90 26.18
C ASP A 614 -7.83 -37.31 26.08
N THR A 615 -6.85 -37.56 25.21
CA THR A 615 -6.16 -38.86 25.07
C THR A 615 -4.91 -38.99 25.92
N ARG A 616 -4.66 -38.06 26.84
CA ARG A 616 -3.49 -38.01 27.75
C ARG A 616 -2.14 -37.99 27.06
N ALA A 617 -2.07 -37.53 25.81
CA ALA A 617 -0.83 -37.35 25.05
C ALA A 617 -0.22 -35.94 25.32
N THR A 618 0.11 -35.68 26.59
CA THR A 618 0.49 -34.35 27.11
C THR A 618 1.70 -33.75 26.40
N ASP A 619 2.71 -34.54 26.02
CA ASP A 619 3.89 -34.05 25.31
C ASP A 619 3.54 -33.51 23.93
N LYS A 620 2.63 -34.18 23.19
CA LYS A 620 2.16 -33.71 21.89
C LYS A 620 1.33 -32.43 22.01
N ALA A 621 0.47 -32.37 23.04
CA ALA A 621 -0.32 -31.17 23.34
C ALA A 621 0.59 -29.97 23.65
N ARG A 622 1.69 -30.19 24.41
CA ARG A 622 2.69 -29.17 24.74
C ARG A 622 3.38 -28.65 23.49
N ALA A 623 3.92 -29.53 22.65
CA ALA A 623 4.61 -29.15 21.44
C ALA A 623 3.73 -28.28 20.50
N LEU A 624 2.47 -28.70 20.30
CA LEU A 624 1.52 -27.90 19.50
C LEU A 624 1.12 -26.58 20.16
N SER A 625 1.03 -26.52 21.48
CA SER A 625 0.73 -25.29 22.21
C SER A 625 1.86 -24.26 22.06
N GLU A 626 3.12 -24.72 22.09
CA GLU A 626 4.28 -23.87 21.85
C GLU A 626 4.32 -23.38 20.39
N GLU A 627 3.97 -24.24 19.44
CA GLU A 627 3.89 -23.88 18.02
C GLU A 627 2.79 -22.86 17.76
N LEU A 628 1.58 -23.07 18.30
CA LEU A 628 0.46 -22.14 18.22
C LEU A 628 0.83 -20.77 18.82
N TYR A 629 1.50 -20.77 19.97
CA TYR A 629 1.93 -19.52 20.60
C TYR A 629 2.99 -18.76 19.76
N ARG A 630 3.91 -19.49 19.13
CA ARG A 630 4.86 -18.88 18.18
C ARG A 630 4.17 -18.31 16.96
N LEU A 631 3.15 -19.01 16.45
CA LEU A 631 2.37 -18.59 15.29
C LEU A 631 1.55 -17.33 15.58
N ASN A 632 0.84 -17.33 16.70
CA ASN A 632 -0.01 -16.22 17.10
C ASN A 632 -0.05 -16.05 18.64
N PRO A 633 0.90 -15.28 19.22
CA PRO A 633 0.91 -15.03 20.66
C PRO A 633 -0.30 -14.20 21.15
N LYS A 634 -1.05 -13.58 20.21
CA LYS A 634 -2.26 -12.78 20.50
C LYS A 634 -3.54 -13.63 20.48
N TYR A 635 -3.46 -14.88 20.05
CA TYR A 635 -4.61 -15.80 20.09
C TYR A 635 -4.90 -16.21 21.55
N PRO A 636 -6.09 -15.84 22.11
CA PRO A 636 -6.33 -15.98 23.54
C PRO A 636 -6.17 -17.42 24.07
N PRO A 637 -6.57 -18.49 23.33
CA PRO A 637 -6.35 -19.86 23.77
C PRO A 637 -4.88 -20.26 23.88
N ALA A 638 -3.98 -19.73 23.01
CA ALA A 638 -2.58 -20.14 22.97
C ALA A 638 -1.86 -19.95 24.31
N GLY A 639 -2.04 -18.80 24.97
CA GLY A 639 -1.45 -18.51 26.27
C GLY A 639 -2.05 -19.35 27.41
N ARG A 640 -3.33 -19.73 27.31
CA ARG A 640 -4.01 -20.61 28.28
C ARG A 640 -3.48 -22.05 28.19
N PHE A 641 -3.33 -22.58 26.98
CA PHE A 641 -2.79 -23.92 26.76
C PHE A 641 -1.38 -24.06 27.33
N LEU A 642 -0.50 -23.09 27.07
CA LEU A 642 0.86 -23.10 27.62
C LEU A 642 0.92 -23.11 29.15
N LYS A 643 -0.01 -22.42 29.83
CA LYS A 643 -0.10 -22.42 31.28
C LYS A 643 -0.60 -23.76 31.82
N ASN A 644 -1.68 -24.30 31.25
CA ASN A 644 -2.28 -25.53 31.69
C ASN A 644 -1.32 -26.73 31.52
N VAL A 645 -0.63 -26.82 30.37
CA VAL A 645 0.29 -27.94 30.11
C VAL A 645 1.57 -27.86 30.97
N LYS A 646 1.95 -26.66 31.45
CA LYS A 646 3.06 -26.52 32.41
C LYS A 646 2.66 -26.94 33.85
N SER A 647 1.42 -26.67 34.25
CA SER A 647 0.92 -27.04 35.60
C SER A 647 0.73 -28.55 35.77
N ASP A 648 0.47 -29.28 34.69
CA ASP A 648 0.29 -30.76 34.74
C ASP A 648 1.65 -31.53 34.72
N SER A 649 2.78 -30.79 34.66
CA SER A 649 4.14 -31.36 34.61
C SER A 649 4.98 -31.08 35.85
N GLU A 650 4.46 -30.28 36.81
CA GLU A 650 4.97 -30.09 38.15
C GLU A 650 4.15 -30.94 39.14
#